data_700815e0c8ee63aa1a6a4b624535bf5b
#
_entry.id   700815e0c8ee63aa1a6a4b624535bf5b
#
_cell.length_a   1.000
_cell.length_b   1.000
_cell.length_c   1.000
_cell.angle_alpha   90.00
_cell.angle_beta   90.00
_cell.angle_gamma   90.00
#
_symmetry.space_group_name_H-M   'P 1'
#
loop_
_entity.id
_entity.type
_entity.pdbx_description
1 polymer ?
#
loop_
_entity_poly.entity_id
_entity_poly.type
_entity_poly.pdbx_seq_one_letter_code
_entity_poly.pdbx_strand_id
1 'polypeptide(L)'
;MSLFFAELRKIWGGRVFPVLLAILASANLLLLWMGTRPTAKQPPASAYRVVGAELTGKTMEEKGSYLHDKYTEIESLVKIGQYYREMAYGGYGLSQYRQDNAAMFDAYEQEYNDKSYTLFTDDLNIEYRLFSQLQSEYDTVAAYNDFLEGVQTKAAQLSGISIFQNDRTGYDLKNIERTAQVYAGLTDTPIDYYPQKGLYTAISYAFTDLILLAAMLLLALILVRQERDRGLLSLIRSLPGGRLKTAIAKLAAFAASLLVVLMVLYGVNLAYCSVSFSLGPMNRTIQSVPALMRCTMQITVGQYLFRFLLAKWAGAFVMGLWVMLAALIAKRAAAGWVGALALPLAMYGIRTAIPATSHWNVVKYANMVSLLQTNELLGNYRNLFWFGNPVSLPLVEWLTAAVLGGSLFAAFCAVFAKAQLLPAAKRSFALPFSRKTRATSVTHEEGRKLLLMNGAAVFLAAFLVFGIYQGVTAESYIDADEIYYAYYMKHISGPWSEESRDWIRNQRNEFIPMLETQKRVNSGELSSDALLAYSSLQQKYSVYQRVVQSNINYYLKENPGAWLVYETGYKKLFGFAGTGDVQDTLLAGLLCALCFSGLFAMERKGGMDEILACTPLGRKYTVKAKLRQSTAVAAVISFGTVLPHLWQVLRDYGLPSLLGPAMSISDLQAVPKFITLSDLLIFWLICRFAACLCMSRITLWLGQKLGNLLTALFISAVTYCLPTLLSLSGMKNGIEWLGFYPLFHAAALWQNQGYNANGESYNAMWIPIFLVCAAFFLAWAIGQALIDDYDMIGVPDEVL
;
A
#
# COMPACT_ATOMS: atom_id res chain seq x y z
N MET A 1 28.08 24.22 -27.86
CA MET A 1 27.12 23.26 -27.24
C MET A 1 26.01 24.04 -26.59
N SER A 2 24.76 23.76 -26.85
CA SER A 2 23.66 24.47 -26.17
C SER A 2 23.65 24.14 -24.67
N LEU A 3 23.25 25.09 -23.82
CA LEU A 3 23.11 24.90 -22.37
C LEU A 3 22.24 23.68 -22.02
N PHE A 4 21.25 23.42 -22.84
CA PHE A 4 20.37 22.25 -22.71
C PHE A 4 21.15 20.93 -22.77
N PHE A 5 22.01 20.74 -23.77
CA PHE A 5 22.81 19.51 -23.88
C PHE A 5 23.84 19.37 -22.75
N ALA A 6 24.34 20.49 -22.24
CA ALA A 6 25.23 20.48 -21.08
C ALA A 6 24.49 20.00 -19.82
N GLU A 7 23.26 20.42 -19.59
CA GLU A 7 22.42 19.94 -18.47
C GLU A 7 21.99 18.48 -18.66
N LEU A 8 21.64 18.05 -19.88
CA LEU A 8 21.39 16.63 -20.16
C LEU A 8 22.60 15.75 -19.90
N ARG A 9 23.80 16.21 -20.28
CA ARG A 9 25.04 15.46 -20.04
C ARG A 9 25.34 15.26 -18.56
N LYS A 10 24.91 16.18 -17.68
CA LYS A 10 25.01 16.00 -16.21
C LYS A 10 24.18 14.82 -15.72
N ILE A 11 23.02 14.58 -16.33
CA ILE A 11 22.12 13.48 -15.95
C ILE A 11 22.61 12.17 -16.58
N TRP A 12 22.77 12.17 -17.89
CA TRP A 12 22.99 10.96 -18.68
C TRP A 12 24.46 10.63 -18.98
N GLY A 13 25.36 11.60 -18.88
CA GLY A 13 26.78 11.40 -19.13
C GLY A 13 27.55 10.71 -17.99
N GLY A 14 26.95 10.62 -16.80
CA GLY A 14 27.45 9.85 -15.67
C GLY A 14 26.79 8.46 -15.57
N ARG A 15 27.46 7.50 -14.94
CA ARG A 15 26.91 6.15 -14.72
C ARG A 15 25.85 6.10 -13.61
N VAL A 16 25.79 7.11 -12.74
CA VAL A 16 24.96 7.09 -11.53
C VAL A 16 23.46 7.11 -11.84
N PHE A 17 23.01 8.06 -12.65
CA PHE A 17 21.56 8.16 -12.93
C PHE A 17 21.01 7.00 -13.76
N PRO A 18 21.66 6.55 -14.85
CA PRO A 18 21.21 5.37 -15.58
C PRO A 18 21.13 4.10 -14.72
N VAL A 19 22.10 3.87 -13.83
CA VAL A 19 22.10 2.73 -12.92
C VAL A 19 20.94 2.85 -11.92
N LEU A 20 20.73 4.03 -11.33
CA LEU A 20 19.59 4.26 -10.42
C LEU A 20 18.26 4.10 -11.13
N LEU A 21 18.12 4.55 -12.38
CA LEU A 21 16.90 4.35 -13.17
C LEU A 21 16.67 2.86 -13.46
N ALA A 22 17.73 2.11 -13.78
CA ALA A 22 17.61 0.66 -13.97
C ALA A 22 17.15 -0.04 -12.68
N ILE A 23 17.65 0.38 -11.52
CA ILE A 23 17.22 -0.15 -10.23
C ILE A 23 15.75 0.21 -9.94
N LEU A 24 15.33 1.46 -10.21
CA LEU A 24 13.93 1.88 -10.05
C LEU A 24 12.99 1.12 -11.01
N ALA A 25 13.42 0.89 -12.24
CA ALA A 25 12.66 0.08 -13.22
C ALA A 25 12.55 -1.39 -12.78
N SER A 26 13.63 -1.97 -12.25
CA SER A 26 13.63 -3.33 -11.70
C SER A 26 12.75 -3.43 -10.45
N ALA A 27 12.78 -2.44 -9.57
CA ALA A 27 11.89 -2.36 -8.41
C ALA A 27 10.42 -2.25 -8.84
N ASN A 28 10.12 -1.43 -9.85
CA ASN A 28 8.78 -1.31 -10.42
C ASN A 28 8.27 -2.65 -10.98
N LEU A 29 9.11 -3.34 -11.76
CA LEU A 29 8.80 -4.66 -12.32
C LEU A 29 8.57 -5.69 -11.21
N LEU A 30 9.43 -5.71 -10.19
CA LEU A 30 9.31 -6.61 -9.05
C LEU A 30 8.00 -6.38 -8.28
N LEU A 31 7.67 -5.13 -7.97
CA LEU A 31 6.43 -4.78 -7.27
C LEU A 31 5.20 -5.14 -8.11
N LEU A 32 5.23 -4.87 -9.41
CA LEU A 32 4.15 -5.23 -10.33
C LEU A 32 3.95 -6.75 -10.39
N TRP A 33 5.04 -7.51 -10.54
CA TRP A 33 5.02 -8.97 -10.53
C TRP A 33 4.49 -9.52 -9.20
N MET A 34 4.88 -8.93 -8.05
CA MET A 34 4.35 -9.30 -6.74
C MET A 34 2.85 -9.03 -6.62
N GLY A 35 2.38 -7.88 -7.09
CA GLY A 35 0.97 -7.49 -7.04
C GLY A 35 0.05 -8.28 -7.98
N THR A 36 0.62 -8.99 -8.96
CA THR A 36 -0.12 -9.78 -9.94
C THR A 36 0.02 -11.29 -9.77
N ARG A 37 0.64 -11.74 -8.67
CA ARG A 37 0.81 -13.17 -8.38
C ARG A 37 -0.52 -13.87 -8.15
N PRO A 38 -0.59 -15.15 -8.56
CA PRO A 38 -1.71 -15.98 -8.19
C PRO A 38 -1.77 -16.14 -6.67
N THR A 39 -2.93 -16.01 -6.13
CA THR A 39 -3.25 -16.28 -4.72
C THR A 39 -4.53 -17.10 -4.65
N ALA A 40 -4.86 -17.63 -3.48
CA ALA A 40 -6.14 -18.33 -3.28
C ALA A 40 -7.38 -17.48 -3.64
N LYS A 41 -7.20 -16.17 -3.86
CA LYS A 41 -8.27 -15.23 -4.23
C LYS A 41 -8.10 -14.60 -5.62
N GLN A 42 -6.96 -14.77 -6.26
CA GLN A 42 -6.64 -14.11 -7.54
C GLN A 42 -6.16 -15.13 -8.57
N PRO A 43 -6.84 -15.24 -9.74
CA PRO A 43 -6.45 -16.13 -10.82
C PRO A 43 -5.05 -15.80 -11.35
N PRO A 44 -4.31 -16.81 -11.86
CA PRO A 44 -3.01 -16.61 -12.47
C PRO A 44 -3.12 -15.79 -13.77
N ALA A 45 -2.12 -14.97 -14.05
CA ALA A 45 -2.07 -14.14 -15.26
C ALA A 45 -2.16 -14.97 -16.56
N SER A 46 -1.59 -16.19 -16.56
CA SER A 46 -1.64 -17.13 -17.68
C SER A 46 -3.07 -17.51 -18.08
N ALA A 47 -3.99 -17.63 -17.11
CA ALA A 47 -5.39 -17.97 -17.39
C ALA A 47 -6.08 -16.87 -18.21
N TYR A 48 -5.90 -15.59 -17.84
CA TYR A 48 -6.43 -14.47 -18.64
C TYR A 48 -5.87 -14.44 -20.06
N ARG A 49 -4.58 -14.77 -20.23
CA ARG A 49 -3.95 -14.83 -21.55
C ARG A 49 -4.51 -15.94 -22.43
N VAL A 50 -4.69 -17.14 -21.86
CA VAL A 50 -5.23 -18.30 -22.60
C VAL A 50 -6.68 -18.02 -23.00
N VAL A 51 -7.54 -17.60 -22.06
CA VAL A 51 -8.93 -17.22 -22.38
C VAL A 51 -8.98 -16.10 -23.40
N GLY A 52 -8.11 -15.08 -23.29
CA GLY A 52 -8.01 -14.00 -24.28
C GLY A 52 -7.64 -14.50 -25.69
N ALA A 53 -6.78 -15.51 -25.79
CA ALA A 53 -6.43 -16.14 -27.07
C ALA A 53 -7.62 -16.90 -27.66
N GLU A 54 -8.40 -17.63 -26.85
CA GLU A 54 -9.62 -18.32 -27.25
C GLU A 54 -10.72 -17.37 -27.78
N LEU A 55 -10.78 -16.15 -27.22
CA LEU A 55 -11.73 -15.13 -27.63
C LEU A 55 -11.30 -14.37 -28.91
N THR A 56 -10.03 -14.50 -29.31
CA THR A 56 -9.51 -13.77 -30.46
C THR A 56 -10.10 -14.32 -31.75
N GLY A 57 -10.64 -13.45 -32.61
CA GLY A 57 -11.23 -13.81 -33.91
C GLY A 57 -12.72 -14.20 -33.83
N LYS A 58 -13.30 -14.34 -32.66
CA LYS A 58 -14.74 -14.59 -32.46
C LYS A 58 -15.54 -13.30 -32.54
N THR A 59 -16.78 -13.38 -33.00
CA THR A 59 -17.74 -12.27 -32.94
C THR A 59 -18.17 -11.99 -31.52
N MET A 60 -18.81 -10.83 -31.29
CA MET A 60 -19.25 -10.46 -29.93
C MET A 60 -20.22 -11.51 -29.35
N GLU A 61 -21.15 -12.01 -30.15
CA GLU A 61 -22.11 -13.05 -29.75
C GLU A 61 -21.42 -14.37 -29.42
N GLU A 62 -20.49 -14.83 -30.26
CA GLU A 62 -19.72 -16.07 -30.01
C GLU A 62 -18.87 -15.97 -28.75
N LYS A 63 -18.32 -14.78 -28.43
CA LYS A 63 -17.61 -14.54 -27.17
C LYS A 63 -18.53 -14.67 -25.97
N GLY A 64 -19.75 -14.11 -26.07
CA GLY A 64 -20.76 -14.19 -25.03
C GLY A 64 -21.21 -15.62 -24.75
N SER A 65 -21.54 -16.39 -25.81
CA SER A 65 -21.89 -17.80 -25.68
C SER A 65 -20.77 -18.60 -25.03
N TYR A 66 -19.54 -18.47 -25.52
CA TYR A 66 -18.38 -19.17 -24.95
C TYR A 66 -18.17 -18.87 -23.45
N LEU A 67 -18.27 -17.61 -23.05
CA LEU A 67 -18.10 -17.22 -21.64
C LEU A 67 -19.25 -17.73 -20.78
N HIS A 68 -20.49 -17.63 -21.28
CA HIS A 68 -21.68 -18.09 -20.57
C HIS A 68 -21.65 -19.60 -20.38
N ASP A 69 -21.32 -20.37 -21.41
CA ASP A 69 -21.26 -21.82 -21.36
C ASP A 69 -20.19 -22.28 -20.35
N LYS A 70 -18.98 -21.67 -20.43
CA LYS A 70 -17.89 -21.97 -19.48
C LYS A 70 -18.22 -21.53 -18.05
N TYR A 71 -18.84 -20.38 -17.87
CA TYR A 71 -19.28 -19.93 -16.55
C TYR A 71 -20.31 -20.90 -15.94
N THR A 72 -21.31 -21.34 -16.73
CA THR A 72 -22.34 -22.26 -16.29
C THR A 72 -21.78 -23.65 -15.94
N GLU A 73 -20.86 -24.16 -16.77
CA GLU A 73 -20.12 -25.40 -16.50
C GLU A 73 -19.41 -25.33 -15.15
N ILE A 74 -18.55 -24.33 -14.96
CA ILE A 74 -17.72 -24.18 -13.75
C ILE A 74 -18.56 -23.88 -12.50
N GLU A 75 -19.61 -23.05 -12.61
CA GLU A 75 -20.54 -22.79 -11.52
C GLU A 75 -21.24 -24.08 -11.07
N SER A 76 -21.67 -24.90 -12.02
CA SER A 76 -22.33 -26.20 -11.77
C SER A 76 -21.36 -27.15 -11.05
N LEU A 77 -20.12 -27.29 -11.51
CA LEU A 77 -19.09 -28.11 -10.87
C LEU A 77 -18.78 -27.66 -9.44
N VAL A 78 -18.74 -26.35 -9.19
CA VAL A 78 -18.54 -25.79 -7.83
C VAL A 78 -19.72 -26.13 -6.93
N LYS A 79 -20.95 -25.97 -7.41
CA LYS A 79 -22.18 -26.32 -6.66
C LYS A 79 -22.26 -27.81 -6.34
N ILE A 80 -21.91 -28.67 -7.29
CA ILE A 80 -21.82 -30.13 -7.07
C ILE A 80 -20.75 -30.44 -6.01
N GLY A 81 -19.59 -29.80 -6.09
CA GLY A 81 -18.53 -29.94 -5.09
C GLY A 81 -18.94 -29.47 -3.69
N GLN A 82 -19.74 -28.41 -3.58
CA GLN A 82 -20.32 -27.97 -2.32
C GLN A 82 -21.32 -29.01 -1.78
N TYR A 83 -22.21 -29.49 -2.65
CA TYR A 83 -23.18 -30.54 -2.29
C TYR A 83 -22.50 -31.79 -1.69
N TYR A 84 -21.45 -32.31 -2.32
CA TYR A 84 -20.73 -33.48 -1.79
C TYR A 84 -19.99 -33.19 -0.47
N ARG A 85 -19.47 -31.98 -0.28
CA ARG A 85 -18.88 -31.58 0.99
C ARG A 85 -19.93 -31.53 2.10
N GLU A 86 -21.07 -30.90 1.86
CA GLU A 86 -22.16 -30.81 2.84
C GLU A 86 -22.72 -32.20 3.16
N MET A 87 -22.82 -33.09 2.18
CA MET A 87 -23.22 -34.48 2.39
C MET A 87 -22.23 -35.22 3.31
N ALA A 88 -20.96 -35.01 3.16
CA ALA A 88 -19.91 -35.62 4.01
C ALA A 88 -19.97 -35.11 5.47
N TYR A 89 -20.46 -33.89 5.69
CA TYR A 89 -20.62 -33.31 7.03
C TYR A 89 -22.03 -33.45 7.62
N GLY A 90 -22.91 -34.22 6.98
CA GLY A 90 -24.28 -34.51 7.46
C GLY A 90 -25.23 -33.34 7.30
N GLY A 91 -25.12 -32.57 6.18
CA GLY A 91 -25.98 -31.43 5.85
C GLY A 91 -27.44 -31.85 5.69
N TYR A 92 -28.37 -30.94 6.02
CA TYR A 92 -29.83 -31.14 5.90
C TYR A 92 -30.36 -30.60 4.56
N GLY A 93 -31.45 -31.15 4.06
CA GLY A 93 -32.15 -30.67 2.86
C GLY A 93 -31.46 -31.02 1.52
N LEU A 94 -30.42 -31.86 1.54
CA LEU A 94 -29.62 -32.20 0.36
C LEU A 94 -30.41 -32.98 -0.71
N SER A 95 -31.37 -33.82 -0.30
CA SER A 95 -32.24 -34.53 -1.23
C SER A 95 -33.13 -33.57 -2.02
N GLN A 96 -33.71 -32.58 -1.35
CA GLN A 96 -34.52 -31.54 -2.01
C GLN A 96 -33.65 -30.68 -2.95
N TYR A 97 -32.46 -30.24 -2.48
CA TYR A 97 -31.53 -29.48 -3.32
C TYR A 97 -31.18 -30.23 -4.62
N ARG A 98 -30.93 -31.55 -4.52
CA ARG A 98 -30.64 -32.40 -5.68
C ARG A 98 -31.82 -32.49 -6.62
N GLN A 99 -33.04 -32.60 -6.10
CA GLN A 99 -34.26 -32.64 -6.93
C GLN A 99 -34.50 -31.30 -7.63
N ASP A 100 -34.37 -30.19 -6.92
CA ASP A 100 -34.56 -28.84 -7.47
C ASP A 100 -33.53 -28.50 -8.55
N ASN A 101 -32.35 -29.12 -8.50
CA ASN A 101 -31.24 -28.91 -9.44
C ASN A 101 -30.92 -30.16 -10.31
N ALA A 102 -31.89 -31.06 -10.53
CA ALA A 102 -31.64 -32.34 -11.20
C ALA A 102 -30.98 -32.17 -12.56
N ALA A 103 -31.41 -31.23 -13.38
CA ALA A 103 -30.81 -30.95 -14.69
C ALA A 103 -29.30 -30.61 -14.62
N MET A 104 -28.88 -29.88 -13.56
CA MET A 104 -27.44 -29.56 -13.34
C MET A 104 -26.67 -30.83 -12.96
N PHE A 105 -27.21 -31.69 -12.09
CA PHE A 105 -26.57 -32.94 -11.71
C PHE A 105 -26.48 -33.90 -12.92
N ASP A 106 -27.56 -34.06 -13.70
CA ASP A 106 -27.59 -34.91 -14.89
C ASP A 106 -26.54 -34.48 -15.92
N ALA A 107 -26.32 -33.17 -16.07
CA ALA A 107 -25.36 -32.64 -17.04
C ALA A 107 -23.91 -32.74 -16.61
N TYR A 108 -23.60 -32.47 -15.32
CA TYR A 108 -22.20 -32.22 -14.89
C TYR A 108 -21.70 -33.14 -13.77
N GLU A 109 -22.52 -34.01 -13.17
CA GLU A 109 -22.10 -34.85 -12.03
C GLU A 109 -21.07 -35.90 -12.44
N GLN A 110 -21.22 -36.49 -13.62
CA GLN A 110 -20.26 -37.46 -14.15
C GLN A 110 -18.91 -36.79 -14.39
N GLU A 111 -18.92 -35.61 -15.01
CA GLU A 111 -17.71 -34.83 -15.27
C GLU A 111 -16.99 -34.44 -13.98
N TYR A 112 -17.73 -34.06 -12.93
CA TYR A 112 -17.17 -33.77 -11.62
C TYR A 112 -16.52 -34.99 -10.97
N ASN A 113 -17.18 -36.16 -11.02
CA ASN A 113 -16.70 -37.39 -10.40
C ASN A 113 -15.46 -37.98 -11.12
N ASP A 114 -15.48 -37.94 -12.44
CA ASP A 114 -14.41 -38.42 -13.31
C ASP A 114 -13.24 -37.45 -13.43
N LYS A 115 -13.42 -36.22 -12.90
CA LYS A 115 -12.48 -35.08 -13.06
C LYS A 115 -12.07 -34.85 -14.50
N SER A 116 -12.99 -35.02 -15.42
CA SER A 116 -12.74 -34.88 -16.86
C SER A 116 -12.83 -33.44 -17.35
N TYR A 117 -13.18 -32.47 -16.47
CA TYR A 117 -13.22 -31.05 -16.79
C TYR A 117 -11.82 -30.44 -16.98
N THR A 118 -11.71 -29.49 -17.91
CA THR A 118 -10.49 -28.77 -18.17
C THR A 118 -10.49 -27.40 -17.50
N LEU A 119 -9.47 -27.14 -16.69
CA LEU A 119 -9.27 -25.88 -16.01
C LEU A 119 -8.08 -25.11 -16.61
N PHE A 120 -8.18 -23.79 -16.63
CA PHE A 120 -7.07 -22.88 -16.91
C PHE A 120 -6.28 -22.51 -15.65
N THR A 121 -6.84 -22.88 -14.48
CA THR A 121 -6.25 -22.68 -13.16
C THR A 121 -6.14 -24.02 -12.42
N ASP A 122 -5.38 -24.08 -11.32
CA ASP A 122 -5.17 -25.32 -10.56
C ASP A 122 -6.32 -25.63 -9.57
N ASP A 123 -7.30 -24.72 -9.42
CA ASP A 123 -8.39 -24.83 -8.45
C ASP A 123 -9.73 -24.38 -9.03
N LEU A 124 -10.76 -25.19 -8.81
CA LEU A 124 -12.11 -24.95 -9.33
C LEU A 124 -12.74 -23.65 -8.80
N ASN A 125 -12.45 -23.25 -7.56
CA ASN A 125 -12.97 -21.99 -7.01
C ASN A 125 -12.26 -20.77 -7.61
N ILE A 126 -10.97 -20.90 -7.96
CA ILE A 126 -10.22 -19.86 -8.66
C ILE A 126 -10.74 -19.71 -10.08
N GLU A 127 -11.03 -20.86 -10.74
CA GLU A 127 -11.64 -20.92 -12.08
C GLU A 127 -13.02 -20.24 -12.08
N TYR A 128 -13.87 -20.55 -11.11
CA TYR A 128 -15.16 -19.90 -10.96
C TYR A 128 -15.04 -18.37 -10.84
N ARG A 129 -14.08 -17.89 -10.04
CA ARG A 129 -13.83 -16.45 -9.92
C ARG A 129 -13.36 -15.82 -11.22
N LEU A 130 -12.52 -16.53 -11.97
CA LEU A 130 -12.05 -16.08 -13.30
C LEU A 130 -13.24 -15.88 -14.24
N PHE A 131 -14.04 -16.93 -14.45
CA PHE A 131 -15.16 -16.87 -15.39
C PHE A 131 -16.31 -15.98 -14.91
N SER A 132 -16.58 -15.93 -13.62
CA SER A 132 -17.54 -14.95 -13.04
C SER A 132 -17.11 -13.51 -13.32
N GLN A 133 -15.81 -13.18 -13.16
CA GLN A 133 -15.29 -11.87 -13.50
C GLN A 133 -15.39 -11.57 -14.99
N LEU A 134 -14.96 -12.51 -15.85
CA LEU A 134 -14.97 -12.33 -17.30
C LEU A 134 -16.39 -12.22 -17.87
N GLN A 135 -17.34 -13.00 -17.33
CA GLN A 135 -18.75 -12.90 -17.70
C GLN A 135 -19.31 -11.52 -17.31
N SER A 136 -19.06 -11.05 -16.09
CA SER A 136 -19.48 -9.71 -15.63
C SER A 136 -18.85 -8.59 -16.46
N GLU A 137 -17.58 -8.73 -16.86
CA GLU A 137 -16.91 -7.77 -17.76
C GLU A 137 -17.56 -7.76 -19.14
N TYR A 138 -17.87 -8.93 -19.69
CA TYR A 138 -18.57 -9.07 -20.98
C TYR A 138 -19.97 -8.47 -20.92
N ASP A 139 -20.76 -8.80 -19.91
CA ASP A 139 -22.12 -8.30 -19.76
C ASP A 139 -22.15 -6.77 -19.66
N THR A 140 -21.17 -6.20 -18.95
CA THR A 140 -20.99 -4.74 -18.86
C THR A 140 -20.73 -4.10 -20.22
N VAL A 141 -19.90 -4.73 -21.06
CA VAL A 141 -19.60 -4.23 -22.41
C VAL A 141 -20.75 -4.46 -23.37
N ALA A 142 -21.42 -5.62 -23.30
CA ALA A 142 -22.57 -5.95 -24.14
C ALA A 142 -23.75 -5.00 -23.90
N ALA A 143 -23.97 -4.61 -22.62
CA ALA A 143 -25.00 -3.67 -22.23
C ALA A 143 -24.67 -2.20 -22.51
N TYR A 144 -23.62 -1.89 -23.30
CA TYR A 144 -23.19 -0.51 -23.55
C TYR A 144 -24.26 0.34 -24.22
N ASN A 145 -24.97 -0.20 -25.22
CA ASN A 145 -26.08 0.51 -25.88
C ASN A 145 -27.25 0.76 -24.92
N ASP A 146 -27.61 -0.23 -24.11
CA ASP A 146 -28.63 -0.06 -23.06
C ASP A 146 -28.23 0.99 -22.02
N PHE A 147 -26.90 1.06 -21.69
CA PHE A 147 -26.37 2.12 -20.85
C PHE A 147 -26.56 3.51 -21.49
N LEU A 148 -26.28 3.68 -22.80
CA LEU A 148 -26.48 4.95 -23.50
C LEU A 148 -27.96 5.37 -23.56
N GLU A 149 -28.85 4.44 -23.88
CA GLU A 149 -30.31 4.68 -23.85
C GLU A 149 -30.79 4.98 -22.43
N GLY A 150 -30.29 4.24 -21.44
CA GLY A 150 -30.54 4.47 -20.03
C GLY A 150 -30.14 5.86 -19.55
N VAL A 151 -29.02 6.43 -20.05
CA VAL A 151 -28.61 7.80 -19.74
C VAL A 151 -29.63 8.80 -20.28
N GLN A 152 -30.10 8.62 -21.52
CA GLN A 152 -31.12 9.52 -22.15
C GLN A 152 -32.44 9.44 -21.41
N THR A 153 -32.94 8.23 -21.14
CA THR A 153 -34.21 7.99 -20.43
C THR A 153 -34.16 8.56 -19.01
N LYS A 154 -33.07 8.31 -18.27
CA LYS A 154 -32.89 8.85 -16.91
C LYS A 154 -32.81 10.38 -16.93
N ALA A 155 -32.13 10.96 -17.92
CA ALA A 155 -32.03 12.41 -18.05
C ALA A 155 -33.42 13.03 -18.25
N ALA A 156 -34.25 12.44 -19.13
CA ALA A 156 -35.62 12.91 -19.36
C ALA A 156 -36.50 12.76 -18.11
N GLN A 157 -36.38 11.66 -17.37
CA GLN A 157 -37.10 11.44 -16.12
C GLN A 157 -36.67 12.43 -15.02
N LEU A 158 -35.36 12.60 -14.81
CA LEU A 158 -34.83 13.46 -13.75
C LEU A 158 -35.10 14.94 -14.02
N SER A 159 -35.07 15.39 -15.28
CA SER A 159 -35.42 16.75 -15.64
C SER A 159 -36.87 17.13 -15.33
N GLY A 160 -37.79 16.14 -15.27
CA GLY A 160 -39.18 16.31 -14.86
C GLY A 160 -39.42 16.39 -13.34
N ILE A 161 -38.42 16.08 -12.51
CA ILE A 161 -38.59 16.03 -11.05
C ILE A 161 -38.39 17.44 -10.46
N SER A 162 -39.36 17.91 -9.66
CA SER A 162 -39.37 19.25 -9.06
C SER A 162 -38.14 19.60 -8.20
N ILE A 163 -37.51 18.63 -7.55
CA ILE A 163 -36.31 18.85 -6.74
C ILE A 163 -35.15 19.38 -7.61
N PHE A 164 -34.96 18.82 -8.80
CA PHE A 164 -33.90 19.24 -9.72
C PHE A 164 -34.25 20.56 -10.47
N GLN A 165 -35.54 20.79 -10.71
CA GLN A 165 -36.02 22.02 -11.31
C GLN A 165 -35.91 23.21 -10.35
N ASN A 166 -36.09 23.00 -9.06
CA ASN A 166 -36.08 24.02 -8.01
C ASN A 166 -34.69 24.19 -7.34
N ASP A 167 -33.64 23.59 -7.90
CA ASP A 167 -32.28 23.81 -7.41
C ASP A 167 -31.92 25.30 -7.53
N ARG A 168 -31.59 25.93 -6.37
CA ARG A 168 -31.24 27.35 -6.28
C ARG A 168 -30.05 27.73 -7.14
N THR A 169 -29.18 26.79 -7.47
CA THR A 169 -27.97 27.02 -8.29
C THR A 169 -28.22 26.76 -9.75
N GLY A 170 -29.28 26.03 -10.11
CA GLY A 170 -29.56 25.54 -11.46
C GLY A 170 -28.51 24.56 -12.00
N TYR A 171 -27.62 24.08 -11.15
CA TYR A 171 -26.52 23.18 -11.54
C TYR A 171 -27.03 21.81 -11.94
N ASP A 172 -27.91 21.22 -11.13
CA ASP A 172 -28.30 19.83 -11.30
C ASP A 172 -29.00 19.60 -12.63
N LEU A 173 -29.94 20.48 -13.03
CA LEU A 173 -30.64 20.41 -14.32
C LEU A 173 -29.65 20.53 -15.49
N LYS A 174 -28.80 21.58 -15.47
CA LYS A 174 -27.76 21.77 -16.50
C LYS A 174 -26.78 20.59 -16.59
N ASN A 175 -26.46 19.96 -15.46
CA ASN A 175 -25.57 18.83 -15.43
C ASN A 175 -26.22 17.58 -16.04
N ILE A 176 -27.52 17.35 -15.78
CA ILE A 176 -28.31 16.27 -16.39
C ILE A 176 -28.35 16.44 -17.90
N GLU A 177 -28.77 17.64 -18.39
CA GLU A 177 -28.87 17.94 -19.81
C GLU A 177 -27.52 17.81 -20.53
N ARG A 178 -26.44 18.37 -19.96
CA ARG A 178 -25.12 18.29 -20.54
C ARG A 178 -24.60 16.85 -20.60
N THR A 179 -24.87 16.06 -19.59
CA THR A 179 -24.48 14.64 -19.56
C THR A 179 -25.18 13.87 -20.67
N ALA A 180 -26.50 14.06 -20.83
CA ALA A 180 -27.27 13.46 -21.91
C ALA A 180 -26.73 13.84 -23.30
N GLN A 181 -26.45 15.11 -23.53
CA GLN A 181 -25.90 15.63 -24.81
C GLN A 181 -24.54 14.97 -25.14
N VAL A 182 -23.65 14.82 -24.17
CA VAL A 182 -22.31 14.24 -24.39
C VAL A 182 -22.41 12.77 -24.76
N TYR A 183 -23.28 12.01 -24.07
CA TYR A 183 -23.44 10.58 -24.35
C TYR A 183 -24.27 10.31 -25.61
N ALA A 184 -25.12 11.22 -26.04
CA ALA A 184 -25.87 11.08 -27.30
C ALA A 184 -24.96 10.97 -28.55
N GLY A 185 -23.77 11.56 -28.49
CA GLY A 185 -22.80 11.45 -29.59
C GLY A 185 -22.04 10.11 -29.68
N LEU A 186 -22.33 9.14 -28.79
CA LEU A 186 -21.59 7.87 -28.71
C LEU A 186 -22.39 6.64 -29.20
N THR A 187 -23.59 6.84 -29.73
CA THR A 187 -24.57 5.77 -30.05
C THR A 187 -24.04 4.77 -31.09
N ASP A 188 -23.21 5.18 -32.02
CA ASP A 188 -22.66 4.32 -33.11
C ASP A 188 -21.24 3.79 -32.82
N THR A 189 -20.84 3.72 -31.56
CA THR A 189 -19.49 3.28 -31.20
C THR A 189 -19.38 1.76 -31.33
N PRO A 190 -18.49 1.22 -32.19
CA PRO A 190 -18.30 -0.22 -32.31
C PRO A 190 -17.70 -0.78 -31.02
N ILE A 191 -18.32 -1.82 -30.47
CA ILE A 191 -17.90 -2.46 -29.22
C ILE A 191 -17.36 -3.86 -29.51
N ASP A 192 -16.23 -4.21 -28.90
CA ASP A 192 -15.64 -5.53 -28.94
C ASP A 192 -15.06 -5.90 -27.55
N TYR A 193 -15.29 -7.10 -27.08
CA TYR A 193 -14.84 -7.55 -25.77
C TYR A 193 -13.48 -8.26 -25.83
N TYR A 194 -12.63 -7.93 -24.86
CA TYR A 194 -11.40 -8.65 -24.54
C TYR A 194 -11.08 -8.43 -23.06
N PRO A 195 -10.56 -9.41 -22.29
CA PRO A 195 -10.24 -9.27 -20.87
C PRO A 195 -9.43 -8.00 -20.57
N GLN A 196 -9.92 -7.17 -19.65
CA GLN A 196 -9.31 -5.86 -19.36
C GLN A 196 -8.11 -5.93 -18.42
N LYS A 197 -7.95 -7.04 -17.68
CA LYS A 197 -7.00 -7.15 -16.56
C LYS A 197 -5.59 -6.71 -16.92
N GLY A 198 -5.05 -7.16 -18.05
CA GLY A 198 -3.70 -6.81 -18.50
C GLY A 198 -3.53 -5.32 -18.77
N LEU A 199 -4.42 -4.76 -19.60
CA LEU A 199 -4.38 -3.34 -19.96
C LEU A 199 -4.58 -2.45 -18.72
N TYR A 200 -5.62 -2.72 -17.94
CA TYR A 200 -5.97 -1.90 -16.79
C TYR A 200 -4.87 -1.93 -15.71
N THR A 201 -4.30 -3.10 -15.44
CA THR A 201 -3.16 -3.22 -14.51
C THR A 201 -1.96 -2.41 -14.97
N ALA A 202 -1.63 -2.42 -16.28
CA ALA A 202 -0.47 -1.69 -16.80
C ALA A 202 -0.56 -0.18 -16.58
N ILE A 203 -1.76 0.40 -16.66
CA ILE A 203 -1.98 1.86 -16.57
C ILE A 203 -2.42 2.34 -15.18
N SER A 204 -2.96 1.45 -14.32
CA SER A 204 -3.52 1.81 -13.01
C SER A 204 -2.65 1.45 -11.80
N TYR A 205 -1.47 0.86 -12.03
CA TYR A 205 -0.61 0.39 -10.95
C TYR A 205 -0.01 1.56 -10.15
N ALA A 206 -0.53 1.79 -8.94
CA ALA A 206 -0.23 2.97 -8.14
C ALA A 206 1.25 3.11 -7.70
N PHE A 207 1.96 1.98 -7.50
CA PHE A 207 3.37 2.02 -7.11
C PHE A 207 4.28 2.63 -8.18
N THR A 208 3.89 2.54 -9.46
CA THR A 208 4.63 3.20 -10.56
C THR A 208 4.69 4.71 -10.36
N ASP A 209 3.62 5.34 -9.90
CA ASP A 209 3.59 6.78 -9.62
C ASP A 209 4.48 7.17 -8.42
N LEU A 210 4.56 6.30 -7.42
CA LEU A 210 5.46 6.49 -6.29
C LEU A 210 6.95 6.42 -6.73
N ILE A 211 7.27 5.46 -7.58
CA ILE A 211 8.63 5.32 -8.16
C ILE A 211 8.95 6.51 -9.09
N LEU A 212 7.97 6.99 -9.84
CA LEU A 212 8.10 8.18 -10.67
C LEU A 212 8.42 9.42 -9.81
N LEU A 213 7.78 9.57 -8.65
CA LEU A 213 8.08 10.64 -7.69
C LEU A 213 9.53 10.53 -7.17
N ALA A 214 9.99 9.31 -6.84
CA ALA A 214 11.38 9.09 -6.44
C ALA A 214 12.37 9.50 -7.55
N ALA A 215 12.07 9.18 -8.80
CA ALA A 215 12.87 9.61 -9.95
C ALA A 215 12.89 11.15 -10.12
N MET A 216 11.76 11.84 -9.89
CA MET A 216 11.70 13.31 -9.90
C MET A 216 12.61 13.92 -8.82
N LEU A 217 12.61 13.35 -7.60
CA LEU A 217 13.50 13.77 -6.52
C LEU A 217 14.99 13.60 -6.90
N LEU A 218 15.35 12.49 -7.53
CA LEU A 218 16.71 12.24 -8.03
C LEU A 218 17.11 13.24 -9.11
N LEU A 219 16.23 13.54 -10.07
CA LEU A 219 16.48 14.54 -11.11
C LEU A 219 16.69 15.94 -10.50
N ALA A 220 15.85 16.35 -9.56
CA ALA A 220 15.99 17.63 -8.86
C ALA A 220 17.28 17.70 -8.04
N LEU A 221 17.72 16.58 -7.44
CA LEU A 221 18.99 16.47 -6.76
C LEU A 221 20.17 16.78 -7.70
N ILE A 222 20.20 16.14 -8.87
CA ILE A 222 21.30 16.26 -9.83
C ILE A 222 21.32 17.67 -10.46
N LEU A 223 20.16 18.17 -10.89
CA LEU A 223 20.07 19.42 -11.65
C LEU A 223 20.23 20.69 -10.79
N VAL A 224 19.77 20.63 -9.53
CA VAL A 224 19.68 21.83 -8.68
C VAL A 224 20.44 21.66 -7.37
N ARG A 225 20.16 20.59 -6.64
CA ARG A 225 20.60 20.48 -5.26
C ARG A 225 22.11 20.32 -5.13
N GLN A 226 22.73 19.48 -5.95
CA GLN A 226 24.18 19.28 -5.94
C GLN A 226 24.95 20.56 -6.26
N GLU A 227 24.47 21.37 -7.20
CA GLU A 227 25.12 22.65 -7.55
C GLU A 227 24.96 23.66 -6.42
N ARG A 228 23.80 23.68 -5.77
CA ARG A 228 23.57 24.55 -4.63
C ARG A 228 24.47 24.19 -3.44
N ASP A 229 24.53 22.92 -3.08
CA ASP A 229 25.33 22.45 -1.94
C ASP A 229 26.82 22.64 -2.14
N ARG A 230 27.28 22.65 -3.38
CA ARG A 230 28.67 22.93 -3.76
C ARG A 230 28.94 24.44 -3.94
N GLY A 231 27.99 25.32 -3.76
CA GLY A 231 28.10 26.76 -3.96
C GLY A 231 28.28 27.20 -5.44
N LEU A 232 28.09 26.26 -6.39
CA LEU A 232 28.27 26.53 -7.81
C LEU A 232 27.21 27.45 -8.41
N LEU A 233 26.02 27.56 -7.77
CA LEU A 233 24.93 28.42 -8.28
C LEU A 233 25.30 29.90 -8.34
N SER A 234 26.11 30.39 -7.39
CA SER A 234 26.61 31.79 -7.41
C SER A 234 27.55 32.01 -8.59
N LEU A 235 28.45 31.06 -8.86
CA LEU A 235 29.37 31.11 -9.99
C LEU A 235 28.64 31.02 -11.33
N ILE A 236 27.68 30.10 -11.47
CA ILE A 236 26.87 29.98 -12.69
C ILE A 236 26.13 31.28 -13.00
N ARG A 237 25.57 31.95 -12.00
CA ARG A 237 24.80 33.18 -12.14
C ARG A 237 25.64 34.40 -12.50
N SER A 238 26.95 34.39 -12.22
CA SER A 238 27.87 35.45 -12.61
C SER A 238 28.23 35.40 -14.11
N LEU A 239 28.01 34.25 -14.77
CA LEU A 239 28.35 34.08 -16.19
C LEU A 239 27.28 34.70 -17.11
N PRO A 240 27.64 35.15 -18.32
CA PRO A 240 26.68 35.59 -19.35
C PRO A 240 25.75 34.46 -19.70
N GLY A 241 24.43 34.65 -19.55
CA GLY A 241 23.41 33.61 -19.76
C GLY A 241 23.22 32.65 -18.60
N GLY A 242 23.99 32.75 -17.49
CA GLY A 242 23.87 31.88 -16.30
C GLY A 242 22.64 32.05 -15.44
N ARG A 243 21.75 33.00 -15.76
CA ARG A 243 20.49 33.24 -15.01
C ARG A 243 19.29 32.59 -15.69
N LEU A 244 18.44 33.35 -16.39
CA LEU A 244 17.20 32.85 -16.98
C LEU A 244 17.43 31.76 -18.02
N LYS A 245 18.44 31.93 -18.91
CA LYS A 245 18.73 30.92 -19.96
C LYS A 245 19.12 29.56 -19.33
N THR A 246 19.90 29.57 -18.25
CA THR A 246 20.25 28.33 -17.54
C THR A 246 19.07 27.74 -16.78
N ALA A 247 18.19 28.56 -16.18
CA ALA A 247 16.97 28.10 -15.55
C ALA A 247 16.08 27.34 -16.54
N ILE A 248 15.81 27.93 -17.70
CA ILE A 248 15.04 27.31 -18.77
C ILE A 248 15.72 26.03 -19.29
N ALA A 249 17.04 26.03 -19.48
CA ALA A 249 17.78 24.85 -19.91
C ALA A 249 17.65 23.69 -18.90
N LYS A 250 17.69 23.98 -17.59
CA LYS A 250 17.49 22.97 -16.53
C LYS A 250 16.06 22.40 -16.55
N LEU A 251 15.06 23.25 -16.68
CA LEU A 251 13.65 22.80 -16.75
C LEU A 251 13.41 21.98 -18.03
N ALA A 252 13.98 22.36 -19.16
CA ALA A 252 13.90 21.60 -20.41
C ALA A 252 14.60 20.24 -20.29
N ALA A 253 15.81 20.19 -19.68
CA ALA A 253 16.53 18.97 -19.44
C ALA A 253 15.78 18.05 -18.44
N PHE A 254 15.13 18.64 -17.43
CA PHE A 254 14.25 17.92 -16.51
C PHE A 254 13.04 17.32 -17.25
N ALA A 255 12.34 18.12 -18.08
CA ALA A 255 11.17 17.67 -18.84
C ALA A 255 11.51 16.51 -19.80
N ALA A 256 12.63 16.63 -20.52
CA ALA A 256 13.10 15.59 -21.44
C ALA A 256 13.51 14.32 -20.70
N SER A 257 14.24 14.44 -19.59
CA SER A 257 14.64 13.27 -18.77
C SER A 257 13.44 12.62 -18.09
N LEU A 258 12.46 13.39 -17.63
CA LEU A 258 11.20 12.89 -17.06
C LEU A 258 10.39 12.09 -18.10
N LEU A 259 10.36 12.53 -19.36
CA LEU A 259 9.72 11.78 -20.44
C LEU A 259 10.38 10.42 -20.62
N VAL A 260 11.71 10.35 -20.63
CA VAL A 260 12.45 9.09 -20.75
C VAL A 260 12.16 8.17 -19.55
N VAL A 261 12.19 8.72 -18.33
CA VAL A 261 11.85 7.96 -17.10
C VAL A 261 10.44 7.38 -17.20
N LEU A 262 9.46 8.18 -17.62
CA LEU A 262 8.07 7.75 -17.76
C LEU A 262 7.94 6.64 -18.82
N MET A 263 8.59 6.80 -19.97
CA MET A 263 8.59 5.78 -21.01
C MET A 263 9.23 4.47 -20.55
N VAL A 264 10.28 4.52 -19.73
CA VAL A 264 10.91 3.33 -19.16
C VAL A 264 9.97 2.66 -18.16
N LEU A 265 9.40 3.38 -17.19
CA LEU A 265 8.56 2.80 -16.14
C LEU A 265 7.25 2.21 -16.70
N TYR A 266 6.50 2.99 -17.49
CA TYR A 266 5.25 2.50 -18.10
C TYR A 266 5.51 1.54 -19.25
N GLY A 267 6.64 1.67 -19.96
CA GLY A 267 7.09 0.70 -20.95
C GLY A 267 7.33 -0.69 -20.35
N VAL A 268 7.96 -0.73 -19.16
CA VAL A 268 8.14 -1.97 -18.39
C VAL A 268 6.79 -2.57 -17.97
N ASN A 269 5.85 -1.74 -17.52
CA ASN A 269 4.50 -2.20 -17.15
C ASN A 269 3.76 -2.80 -18.34
N LEU A 270 3.75 -2.10 -19.48
CA LEU A 270 3.11 -2.56 -20.69
C LEU A 270 3.75 -3.83 -21.24
N ALA A 271 5.09 -3.91 -21.23
CA ALA A 271 5.82 -5.10 -21.66
C ALA A 271 5.50 -6.31 -20.76
N TYR A 272 5.55 -6.14 -19.45
CA TYR A 272 5.22 -7.20 -18.50
C TYR A 272 3.77 -7.68 -18.65
N CYS A 273 2.80 -6.75 -18.69
CA CYS A 273 1.39 -7.10 -18.83
C CYS A 273 1.06 -7.70 -20.19
N SER A 274 1.75 -7.29 -21.25
CA SER A 274 1.62 -7.88 -22.59
C SER A 274 2.03 -9.37 -22.61
N VAL A 275 3.14 -9.69 -21.93
CA VAL A 275 3.65 -11.06 -21.86
C VAL A 275 2.81 -11.93 -20.92
N SER A 276 2.42 -11.39 -19.76
CA SER A 276 1.76 -12.16 -18.70
C SER A 276 0.26 -12.35 -18.92
N PHE A 277 -0.47 -11.26 -19.28
CA PHE A 277 -1.94 -11.24 -19.37
C PHE A 277 -2.43 -11.16 -20.82
N SER A 278 -1.62 -10.65 -21.76
CA SER A 278 -2.03 -10.05 -23.02
C SER A 278 -2.80 -8.73 -22.86
N LEU A 279 -2.62 -7.81 -23.80
CA LEU A 279 -3.29 -6.50 -23.80
C LEU A 279 -4.52 -6.46 -24.73
N GLY A 280 -4.69 -7.48 -25.55
CA GLY A 280 -5.72 -7.54 -26.57
C GLY A 280 -5.49 -6.59 -27.75
N PRO A 281 -6.45 -6.55 -28.70
CA PRO A 281 -6.35 -5.70 -29.89
C PRO A 281 -6.30 -4.21 -29.55
N MET A 282 -5.27 -3.49 -30.01
CA MET A 282 -5.08 -2.06 -29.76
C MET A 282 -5.99 -1.16 -30.60
N ASN A 283 -6.58 -1.70 -31.65
CA ASN A 283 -7.50 -1.00 -32.55
C ASN A 283 -8.96 -1.01 -32.10
N ARG A 284 -9.30 -1.78 -31.02
CA ARG A 284 -10.63 -1.74 -30.42
C ARG A 284 -10.91 -0.39 -29.78
N THR A 285 -12.16 -0.01 -29.69
CA THR A 285 -12.59 1.24 -29.04
C THR A 285 -12.34 1.18 -27.54
N ILE A 286 -12.06 2.33 -26.91
CA ILE A 286 -11.80 2.39 -25.47
C ILE A 286 -13.01 2.03 -24.63
N GLN A 287 -14.22 2.24 -25.14
CA GLN A 287 -15.48 1.86 -24.49
C GLN A 287 -15.64 0.33 -24.35
N SER A 288 -14.90 -0.44 -25.13
CA SER A 288 -14.80 -1.90 -25.05
C SER A 288 -14.02 -2.38 -23.81
N VAL A 289 -13.47 -1.46 -23.00
CA VAL A 289 -12.78 -1.77 -21.75
C VAL A 289 -13.71 -1.40 -20.58
N PRO A 290 -14.26 -2.35 -19.81
CA PRO A 290 -15.26 -2.10 -18.77
C PRO A 290 -14.90 -0.96 -17.81
N ALA A 291 -13.66 -0.93 -17.33
CA ALA A 291 -13.20 0.12 -16.42
C ALA A 291 -13.12 1.53 -17.06
N LEU A 292 -13.11 1.63 -18.39
CA LEU A 292 -13.00 2.87 -19.17
C LEU A 292 -14.23 3.12 -20.04
N MET A 293 -15.30 2.34 -19.89
CA MET A 293 -16.55 2.43 -20.66
C MET A 293 -17.18 3.81 -20.62
N ARG A 294 -17.00 4.55 -19.51
CA ARG A 294 -17.51 5.90 -19.34
C ARG A 294 -16.70 7.00 -20.02
N CYS A 295 -15.64 6.62 -20.77
CA CYS A 295 -14.86 7.58 -21.56
C CYS A 295 -15.71 8.13 -22.70
N THR A 296 -15.75 9.46 -22.83
CA THR A 296 -16.55 10.15 -23.84
C THR A 296 -15.83 10.39 -25.17
N MET A 297 -14.59 9.91 -25.28
CA MET A 297 -13.79 10.04 -26.51
C MET A 297 -13.94 8.78 -27.36
N GLN A 298 -14.36 8.93 -28.61
CA GLN A 298 -14.38 7.85 -29.60
C GLN A 298 -12.97 7.59 -30.14
N ILE A 299 -12.16 6.90 -29.37
CA ILE A 299 -10.76 6.60 -29.71
C ILE A 299 -10.45 5.12 -29.51
N THR A 300 -9.40 4.65 -30.18
CA THR A 300 -8.90 3.30 -29.97
C THR A 300 -8.07 3.19 -28.66
N VAL A 301 -7.91 1.97 -28.16
CA VAL A 301 -7.05 1.70 -26.97
C VAL A 301 -5.62 2.21 -27.21
N GLY A 302 -5.05 2.05 -28.41
CA GLY A 302 -3.72 2.56 -28.72
C GLY A 302 -3.63 4.09 -28.67
N GLN A 303 -4.65 4.79 -29.20
CA GLN A 303 -4.74 6.25 -29.10
C GLN A 303 -4.94 6.74 -27.66
N TYR A 304 -5.71 5.97 -26.87
CA TYR A 304 -5.88 6.24 -25.43
C TYR A 304 -4.56 6.13 -24.69
N LEU A 305 -3.78 5.07 -24.90
CA LEU A 305 -2.46 4.89 -24.27
C LEU A 305 -1.50 6.04 -24.60
N PHE A 306 -1.50 6.53 -25.84
CA PHE A 306 -0.69 7.68 -26.23
C PHE A 306 -1.12 8.94 -25.46
N ARG A 307 -2.44 9.23 -25.41
CA ARG A 307 -2.97 10.38 -24.66
C ARG A 307 -2.74 10.25 -23.16
N PHE A 308 -2.86 9.02 -22.64
CA PHE A 308 -2.56 8.71 -21.25
C PHE A 308 -1.10 9.05 -20.89
N LEU A 309 -0.14 8.61 -21.69
CA LEU A 309 1.28 8.89 -21.43
C LEU A 309 1.59 10.37 -21.54
N LEU A 310 0.98 11.08 -22.49
CA LEU A 310 1.15 12.53 -22.65
C LEU A 310 0.59 13.30 -21.45
N ALA A 311 -0.64 12.97 -21.03
CA ALA A 311 -1.28 13.62 -19.88
C ALA A 311 -0.51 13.29 -18.57
N LYS A 312 -0.05 12.04 -18.42
CA LYS A 312 0.79 11.62 -17.31
C LYS A 312 2.10 12.39 -17.25
N TRP A 313 2.76 12.57 -18.38
CA TRP A 313 3.96 13.39 -18.48
C TRP A 313 3.71 14.85 -18.09
N ALA A 314 2.61 15.45 -18.57
CA ALA A 314 2.25 16.83 -18.23
C ALA A 314 1.97 16.99 -16.71
N GLY A 315 1.20 16.08 -16.11
CA GLY A 315 0.94 16.07 -14.67
C GLY A 315 2.21 15.86 -13.84
N ALA A 316 3.04 14.92 -14.25
CA ALA A 316 4.33 14.66 -13.62
C ALA A 316 5.30 15.85 -13.75
N PHE A 317 5.27 16.57 -14.88
CA PHE A 317 6.07 17.77 -15.07
C PHE A 317 5.64 18.89 -14.11
N VAL A 318 4.34 19.13 -13.93
CA VAL A 318 3.82 20.13 -12.96
C VAL A 318 4.26 19.79 -11.54
N MET A 319 4.12 18.54 -11.13
CA MET A 319 4.61 18.08 -9.81
C MET A 319 6.14 18.23 -9.70
N GLY A 320 6.86 17.87 -10.74
CA GLY A 320 8.31 18.00 -10.82
C GLY A 320 8.80 19.46 -10.74
N LEU A 321 8.07 20.42 -11.30
CA LEU A 321 8.36 21.85 -11.14
C LEU A 321 8.34 22.28 -9.67
N TRP A 322 7.38 21.78 -8.90
CA TRP A 322 7.35 22.01 -7.45
C TRP A 322 8.56 21.39 -6.75
N VAL A 323 8.90 20.15 -7.07
CA VAL A 323 10.06 19.45 -6.50
C VAL A 323 11.36 20.21 -6.80
N MET A 324 11.53 20.67 -8.04
CA MET A 324 12.68 21.48 -8.46
C MET A 324 12.73 22.82 -7.72
N LEU A 325 11.59 23.48 -7.54
CA LEU A 325 11.48 24.75 -6.82
C LEU A 325 11.81 24.57 -5.32
N ALA A 326 11.28 23.53 -4.69
CA ALA A 326 11.56 23.19 -3.29
C ALA A 326 13.06 22.90 -3.08
N ALA A 327 13.69 22.14 -3.98
CA ALA A 327 15.13 21.89 -3.96
C ALA A 327 15.96 23.18 -4.13
N LEU A 328 15.44 24.15 -4.91
CA LEU A 328 16.09 25.44 -5.14
C LEU A 328 15.96 26.39 -3.94
N ILE A 329 14.79 26.46 -3.28
CA ILE A 329 14.54 27.43 -2.21
C ILE A 329 15.14 26.96 -0.88
N ALA A 330 15.08 25.67 -0.58
CA ALA A 330 15.43 25.15 0.73
C ALA A 330 16.92 25.32 1.06
N LYS A 331 17.23 25.95 2.18
CA LYS A 331 18.59 26.16 2.65
C LYS A 331 19.32 24.87 3.04
N ARG A 332 18.58 23.91 3.65
CA ARG A 332 19.08 22.61 4.06
C ARG A 332 18.51 21.51 3.16
N ALA A 333 19.27 20.44 2.90
CA ALA A 333 18.82 19.36 2.04
C ALA A 333 17.52 18.72 2.57
N ALA A 334 17.49 18.38 3.85
CA ALA A 334 16.31 17.79 4.49
C ALA A 334 15.07 18.67 4.36
N ALA A 335 15.19 19.99 4.59
CA ALA A 335 14.07 20.92 4.41
C ALA A 335 13.58 20.99 2.96
N GLY A 336 14.48 20.77 1.98
CA GLY A 336 14.12 20.69 0.57
C GLY A 336 13.26 19.46 0.25
N TRP A 337 13.65 18.31 0.74
CA TRP A 337 12.92 17.07 0.54
C TRP A 337 11.57 17.07 1.23
N VAL A 338 11.55 17.57 2.48
CA VAL A 338 10.29 17.74 3.20
C VAL A 338 9.35 18.69 2.50
N GLY A 339 9.85 19.87 2.07
CA GLY A 339 9.04 20.81 1.30
C GLY A 339 8.55 20.23 -0.03
N ALA A 340 9.37 19.41 -0.70
CA ALA A 340 8.99 18.74 -1.93
C ALA A 340 7.84 17.75 -1.73
N LEU A 341 7.77 17.05 -0.60
CA LEU A 341 6.73 16.07 -0.29
C LEU A 341 5.53 16.67 0.46
N ALA A 342 5.72 17.68 1.30
CA ALA A 342 4.67 18.23 2.15
C ALA A 342 3.47 18.78 1.36
N LEU A 343 3.71 19.51 0.27
CA LEU A 343 2.63 20.07 -0.54
C LEU A 343 1.84 18.98 -1.29
N PRO A 344 2.46 18.02 -1.98
CA PRO A 344 1.71 16.88 -2.54
C PRO A 344 0.91 16.10 -1.51
N LEU A 345 1.46 15.85 -0.32
CA LEU A 345 0.74 15.17 0.77
C LEU A 345 -0.45 16.00 1.29
N ALA A 346 -0.28 17.32 1.45
CA ALA A 346 -1.38 18.20 1.82
C ALA A 346 -2.49 18.21 0.76
N MET A 347 -2.11 18.27 -0.53
CA MET A 347 -3.06 18.20 -1.64
C MET A 347 -3.75 16.83 -1.72
N TYR A 348 -3.06 15.75 -1.43
CA TYR A 348 -3.67 14.42 -1.30
C TYR A 348 -4.68 14.39 -0.15
N GLY A 349 -4.35 14.98 1.00
CA GLY A 349 -5.27 15.12 2.13
C GLY A 349 -6.53 15.92 1.78
N ILE A 350 -6.40 17.03 1.08
CA ILE A 350 -7.55 17.84 0.58
C ILE A 350 -8.41 16.99 -0.37
N ARG A 351 -7.78 16.26 -1.28
CA ARG A 351 -8.48 15.40 -2.23
C ARG A 351 -9.30 14.30 -1.55
N THR A 352 -8.76 13.69 -0.47
CA THR A 352 -9.48 12.65 0.28
C THR A 352 -10.57 13.21 1.18
N ALA A 353 -10.35 14.41 1.74
CA ALA A 353 -11.30 15.04 2.65
C ALA A 353 -12.57 15.59 1.96
N ILE A 354 -12.49 15.98 0.68
CA ILE A 354 -13.63 16.54 -0.04
C ILE A 354 -14.40 15.43 -0.79
N PRO A 355 -15.70 15.20 -0.49
CA PRO A 355 -16.53 14.28 -1.25
C PRO A 355 -16.67 14.71 -2.72
N ALA A 356 -16.82 13.76 -3.63
CA ALA A 356 -16.97 14.04 -5.06
C ALA A 356 -18.30 14.77 -5.42
N THR A 357 -19.29 14.62 -4.57
CA THR A 357 -20.63 15.25 -4.68
C THR A 357 -20.71 16.65 -4.08
N SER A 358 -19.65 17.12 -3.41
CA SER A 358 -19.61 18.44 -2.76
C SER A 358 -19.56 19.56 -3.79
N HIS A 359 -20.15 20.73 -3.45
CA HIS A 359 -19.98 21.97 -4.22
C HIS A 359 -18.51 22.44 -4.30
N TRP A 360 -17.64 21.94 -3.43
CA TRP A 360 -16.19 22.18 -3.43
C TRP A 360 -15.40 21.17 -4.27
N ASN A 361 -16.08 20.36 -5.10
CA ASN A 361 -15.43 19.31 -5.89
C ASN A 361 -14.35 19.82 -6.84
N VAL A 362 -14.45 21.08 -7.32
CA VAL A 362 -13.39 21.70 -8.13
C VAL A 362 -12.06 21.76 -7.35
N VAL A 363 -12.08 22.07 -6.04
CA VAL A 363 -10.86 22.12 -5.21
C VAL A 363 -10.25 20.73 -5.04
N LYS A 364 -11.10 19.70 -4.97
CA LYS A 364 -10.65 18.29 -4.95
C LYS A 364 -9.82 17.95 -6.18
N TYR A 365 -10.24 18.39 -7.36
CA TYR A 365 -9.63 18.03 -8.64
C TYR A 365 -8.60 19.05 -9.13
N ALA A 366 -8.70 20.32 -8.75
CA ALA A 366 -7.75 21.36 -9.14
C ALA A 366 -6.45 21.31 -8.33
N ASN A 367 -5.78 20.16 -8.35
CA ASN A 367 -4.51 19.98 -7.63
C ASN A 367 -3.52 19.09 -8.39
N MET A 368 -2.22 19.14 -8.02
CA MET A 368 -1.16 18.43 -8.73
C MET A 368 -1.23 16.91 -8.56
N VAL A 369 -1.87 16.39 -7.51
CA VAL A 369 -2.02 14.95 -7.30
C VAL A 369 -3.09 14.39 -8.23
N SER A 370 -4.18 15.15 -8.46
CA SER A 370 -5.23 14.78 -9.43
C SER A 370 -4.67 14.69 -10.85
N LEU A 371 -3.77 15.59 -11.24
CA LEU A 371 -3.10 15.54 -12.55
C LEU A 371 -2.30 14.24 -12.78
N LEU A 372 -1.84 13.58 -11.72
CA LEU A 372 -1.18 12.26 -11.84
C LEU A 372 -2.18 11.11 -11.97
N GLN A 373 -3.44 11.29 -11.58
CA GLN A 373 -4.46 10.23 -11.69
C GLN A 373 -5.11 10.23 -13.08
N THR A 374 -4.30 10.06 -14.10
CA THR A 374 -4.65 10.20 -15.51
C THR A 374 -5.80 9.28 -15.96
N ASN A 375 -5.97 8.11 -15.34
CA ASN A 375 -7.09 7.21 -15.64
C ASN A 375 -8.44 7.81 -15.22
N GLU A 376 -8.49 8.54 -14.11
CA GLU A 376 -9.70 9.23 -13.68
C GLU A 376 -9.99 10.45 -14.58
N LEU A 377 -8.93 11.15 -15.00
CA LEU A 377 -9.03 12.28 -15.91
C LEU A 377 -9.59 11.91 -17.28
N LEU A 378 -9.06 10.86 -17.90
CA LEU A 378 -9.38 10.50 -19.28
C LEU A 378 -10.45 9.41 -19.40
N GLY A 379 -10.53 8.50 -18.42
CA GLY A 379 -11.39 7.32 -18.47
C GLY A 379 -12.80 7.53 -17.94
N ASN A 380 -13.04 8.56 -17.11
CA ASN A 380 -14.33 8.80 -16.49
C ASN A 380 -14.89 10.17 -16.82
N TYR A 381 -16.11 10.19 -17.41
CA TYR A 381 -16.83 11.44 -17.59
C TYR A 381 -17.36 11.92 -16.23
N ARG A 382 -17.02 13.19 -15.90
CA ARG A 382 -17.52 13.87 -14.71
C ARG A 382 -17.60 15.35 -14.94
N ASN A 383 -18.69 15.98 -14.49
CA ASN A 383 -18.83 17.40 -14.40
C ASN A 383 -18.59 17.88 -12.97
N LEU A 384 -17.94 19.01 -12.85
CA LEU A 384 -17.62 19.68 -11.60
C LEU A 384 -18.48 20.92 -11.43
N PHE A 385 -18.83 21.25 -10.18
CA PHE A 385 -19.60 22.43 -9.85
C PHE A 385 -18.72 23.68 -9.95
N TRP A 386 -19.05 24.61 -10.85
CA TRP A 386 -18.37 25.90 -11.00
C TRP A 386 -19.37 27.03 -11.08
N PHE A 387 -19.63 27.67 -9.94
CA PHE A 387 -20.59 28.79 -9.81
C PHE A 387 -21.94 28.52 -10.50
N GLY A 388 -22.54 27.33 -10.21
CA GLY A 388 -23.84 26.93 -10.77
C GLY A 388 -23.80 26.41 -12.21
N ASN A 389 -22.62 26.22 -12.81
CA ASN A 389 -22.48 25.62 -14.13
C ASN A 389 -21.67 24.32 -14.08
N PRO A 390 -22.07 23.31 -14.84
CA PRO A 390 -21.29 22.07 -14.96
C PRO A 390 -20.08 22.28 -15.86
N VAL A 391 -18.90 22.06 -15.36
CA VAL A 391 -17.62 22.13 -16.09
C VAL A 391 -16.99 20.76 -16.14
N SER A 392 -16.55 20.31 -17.32
CA SER A 392 -15.97 18.97 -17.45
C SER A 392 -14.64 18.85 -16.70
N LEU A 393 -14.42 17.69 -16.06
CA LEU A 393 -13.20 17.38 -15.33
C LEU A 393 -11.93 17.61 -16.18
N PRO A 394 -11.82 17.15 -17.45
CA PRO A 394 -10.64 17.39 -18.25
C PRO A 394 -10.32 18.88 -18.43
N LEU A 395 -11.33 19.74 -18.61
CA LEU A 395 -11.10 21.18 -18.76
C LEU A 395 -10.50 21.78 -17.48
N VAL A 396 -11.04 21.44 -16.30
CA VAL A 396 -10.53 21.93 -15.02
C VAL A 396 -9.10 21.47 -14.77
N GLU A 397 -8.78 20.21 -15.07
CA GLU A 397 -7.42 19.68 -14.86
C GLU A 397 -6.42 20.29 -15.86
N TRP A 398 -6.77 20.49 -17.14
CA TRP A 398 -5.89 21.17 -18.09
C TRP A 398 -5.66 22.63 -17.72
N LEU A 399 -6.69 23.33 -17.26
CA LEU A 399 -6.54 24.69 -16.72
C LEU A 399 -5.65 24.71 -15.48
N THR A 400 -5.84 23.74 -14.58
CA THR A 400 -5.00 23.58 -13.40
C THR A 400 -3.54 23.32 -13.79
N ALA A 401 -3.29 22.44 -14.76
CA ALA A 401 -1.94 22.17 -15.26
C ALA A 401 -1.30 23.43 -15.87
N ALA A 402 -2.06 24.21 -16.65
CA ALA A 402 -1.57 25.45 -17.24
C ALA A 402 -1.28 26.52 -16.18
N VAL A 403 -2.20 26.75 -15.24
CA VAL A 403 -2.06 27.79 -14.20
C VAL A 403 -0.99 27.41 -13.16
N LEU A 404 -1.07 26.21 -12.56
CA LEU A 404 -0.06 25.75 -11.61
C LEU A 404 1.30 25.55 -12.29
N GLY A 405 1.33 24.89 -13.44
CA GLY A 405 2.56 24.67 -14.18
C GLY A 405 3.22 25.99 -14.62
N GLY A 406 2.44 26.91 -15.17
CA GLY A 406 2.91 28.24 -15.56
C GLY A 406 3.42 29.06 -14.37
N SER A 407 2.68 29.07 -13.26
CA SER A 407 3.08 29.79 -12.04
C SER A 407 4.35 29.21 -11.41
N LEU A 408 4.46 27.87 -11.31
CA LEU A 408 5.64 27.19 -10.78
C LEU A 408 6.85 27.35 -11.69
N PHE A 409 6.67 27.31 -13.01
CA PHE A 409 7.70 27.58 -13.99
C PHE A 409 8.23 29.02 -13.84
N ALA A 410 7.35 30.01 -13.79
CA ALA A 410 7.71 31.40 -13.60
C ALA A 410 8.40 31.63 -12.24
N ALA A 411 7.89 31.00 -11.16
CA ALA A 411 8.49 31.07 -9.83
C ALA A 411 9.89 30.47 -9.81
N PHE A 412 10.09 29.31 -10.42
CA PHE A 412 11.44 28.71 -10.53
C PHE A 412 12.40 29.63 -11.27
N CYS A 413 12.02 30.14 -12.42
CA CYS A 413 12.82 31.07 -13.22
C CYS A 413 13.13 32.37 -12.46
N ALA A 414 12.15 32.95 -11.78
CA ALA A 414 12.32 34.18 -10.99
C ALA A 414 13.26 33.96 -9.79
N VAL A 415 13.07 32.89 -9.03
CA VAL A 415 13.93 32.53 -7.90
C VAL A 415 15.34 32.20 -8.38
N PHE A 416 15.46 31.43 -9.45
CA PHE A 416 16.77 31.11 -10.02
C PHE A 416 17.51 32.33 -10.53
N ALA A 417 16.84 33.30 -11.16
CA ALA A 417 17.44 34.49 -11.75
C ALA A 417 17.71 35.61 -10.73
N LYS A 418 16.80 35.85 -9.78
CA LYS A 418 16.80 37.05 -8.91
C LYS A 418 17.29 36.75 -7.48
N ALA A 419 17.16 35.54 -6.96
CA ALA A 419 17.52 35.30 -5.57
C ALA A 419 19.00 35.55 -5.31
N GLN A 420 19.30 36.50 -4.48
CA GLN A 420 20.57 36.60 -3.81
C GLN A 420 20.66 35.44 -2.81
N LEU A 421 21.19 34.31 -3.27
CA LEU A 421 21.52 33.17 -2.38
C LEU A 421 22.85 33.48 -1.66
N LEU A 422 22.94 34.65 -1.08
CA LEU A 422 23.97 34.94 -0.07
C LEU A 422 23.78 33.87 1.05
N PRO A 423 24.91 33.34 1.58
CA PRO A 423 24.82 32.61 2.83
C PRO A 423 24.03 33.50 3.78
N ALA A 424 22.86 33.08 4.18
CA ALA A 424 22.00 33.90 5.01
C ALA A 424 22.83 34.36 6.19
N ALA A 425 23.04 35.67 6.29
CA ALA A 425 23.40 36.28 7.58
C ALA A 425 22.44 35.63 8.58
N LYS A 426 23.00 35.00 9.63
CA LYS A 426 22.26 34.28 10.67
C LYS A 426 21.21 35.22 11.26
N ARG A 427 20.07 35.41 10.61
CA ARG A 427 18.84 35.75 11.32
C ARG A 427 18.48 34.46 12.06
N SER A 428 19.12 34.25 13.19
CA SER A 428 18.55 33.40 14.21
C SER A 428 17.17 33.99 14.48
N PHE A 429 16.12 33.23 14.18
CA PHE A 429 14.84 33.45 14.80
C PHE A 429 15.12 33.09 16.27
N ALA A 430 15.62 34.06 17.03
CA ALA A 430 15.75 33.98 18.46
C ALA A 430 14.32 34.06 18.97
N LEU A 431 13.70 32.95 19.26
CA LEU A 431 12.58 32.91 20.19
C LEU A 431 13.03 33.68 21.45
N PRO A 432 12.18 34.57 22.01
CA PRO A 432 12.56 35.48 23.09
C PRO A 432 12.91 34.83 24.43
N PHE A 433 13.16 33.54 24.43
CA PHE A 433 13.74 32.84 25.57
C PHE A 433 15.26 32.98 25.49
N SER A 434 15.77 34.03 26.15
CA SER A 434 17.21 34.19 26.41
C SER A 434 17.70 32.95 27.17
N ARG A 435 18.24 31.98 26.45
CA ARG A 435 18.98 30.88 27.07
C ARG A 435 20.32 31.42 27.51
N LYS A 436 20.49 31.58 28.82
CA LYS A 436 21.83 31.60 29.42
C LYS A 436 22.63 30.48 28.81
N THR A 437 23.86 30.77 28.33
CA THR A 437 24.80 29.79 27.79
C THR A 437 25.07 28.73 28.86
N ARG A 438 24.25 27.66 28.89
CA ARG A 438 24.55 26.45 29.66
C ARG A 438 25.59 25.66 28.84
N ALA A 439 26.61 25.17 29.51
CA ALA A 439 27.51 24.18 28.93
C ALA A 439 26.70 23.03 28.36
N THR A 440 26.72 22.85 27.04
CA THR A 440 25.96 21.81 26.37
C THR A 440 26.76 20.51 26.41
N SER A 441 26.11 19.39 26.77
CA SER A 441 26.78 18.10 26.74
C SER A 441 26.96 17.62 25.28
N VAL A 442 28.04 16.89 25.00
CA VAL A 442 28.27 16.27 23.67
C VAL A 442 27.03 15.49 23.19
N THR A 443 26.38 14.76 24.10
CA THR A 443 25.17 13.98 23.78
C THR A 443 24.02 14.86 23.30
N HIS A 444 23.82 16.04 23.91
CA HIS A 444 22.77 16.98 23.49
C HIS A 444 23.05 17.56 22.09
N GLU A 445 24.32 17.93 21.79
CA GLU A 445 24.66 18.48 20.49
C GLU A 445 24.61 17.41 19.38
N GLU A 446 24.98 16.16 19.66
CA GLU A 446 24.80 15.07 18.71
C GLU A 446 23.33 14.75 18.46
N GLY A 447 22.48 14.82 19.48
CA GLY A 447 21.03 14.73 19.33
C GLY A 447 20.45 15.86 18.44
N ARG A 448 20.94 17.07 18.62
CA ARG A 448 20.57 18.22 17.80
C ARG A 448 21.04 18.08 16.35
N LYS A 449 22.23 17.52 16.12
CA LYS A 449 22.69 17.18 14.77
C LYS A 449 21.77 16.13 14.11
N LEU A 450 21.45 15.05 14.81
CA LEU A 450 20.58 14.00 14.33
C LEU A 450 19.18 14.55 14.01
N LEU A 451 18.52 15.20 14.96
CA LEU A 451 17.13 15.60 14.82
C LEU A 451 16.94 16.80 13.89
N LEU A 452 17.77 17.85 14.03
CA LEU A 452 17.54 19.11 13.33
C LEU A 452 18.44 19.30 12.10
N MET A 453 19.70 18.88 12.14
CA MET A 453 20.61 19.08 11.03
C MET A 453 20.46 17.97 9.97
N ASN A 454 20.35 16.74 10.39
CA ASN A 454 20.09 15.60 9.51
C ASN A 454 18.60 15.49 9.12
N GLY A 455 17.71 16.18 9.84
CA GLY A 455 16.27 16.22 9.51
C GLY A 455 15.45 15.05 10.05
N ALA A 456 16.01 14.21 10.91
CA ALA A 456 15.30 13.06 11.48
C ALA A 456 13.98 13.45 12.18
N ALA A 457 13.94 14.61 12.88
CA ALA A 457 12.71 15.09 13.51
C ALA A 457 11.56 15.30 12.52
N VAL A 458 11.87 15.71 11.29
CA VAL A 458 10.83 15.96 10.28
C VAL A 458 10.31 14.66 9.70
N PHE A 459 11.19 13.70 9.44
CA PHE A 459 10.77 12.36 8.98
C PHE A 459 9.92 11.66 10.06
N LEU A 460 10.33 11.76 11.32
CA LEU A 460 9.56 11.21 12.45
C LEU A 460 8.21 11.92 12.63
N ALA A 461 8.16 13.25 12.51
CA ALA A 461 6.90 13.98 12.61
C ALA A 461 5.94 13.65 11.46
N ALA A 462 6.44 13.58 10.22
CA ALA A 462 5.65 13.17 9.07
C ALA A 462 5.11 11.75 9.24
N PHE A 463 5.94 10.85 9.74
CA PHE A 463 5.55 9.47 10.04
C PHE A 463 4.48 9.39 11.14
N LEU A 464 4.63 10.13 12.24
CA LEU A 464 3.61 10.16 13.31
C LEU A 464 2.28 10.71 12.80
N VAL A 465 2.29 11.77 12.00
CA VAL A 465 1.06 12.32 11.39
C VAL A 465 0.41 11.28 10.46
N PHE A 466 1.20 10.57 9.65
CA PHE A 466 0.70 9.51 8.80
C PHE A 466 0.13 8.35 9.61
N GLY A 467 0.80 7.93 10.68
CA GLY A 467 0.34 6.86 11.56
C GLY A 467 -0.97 7.23 12.28
N ILE A 468 -1.09 8.45 12.79
CA ILE A 468 -2.34 8.94 13.39
C ILE A 468 -3.46 8.96 12.36
N TYR A 469 -3.20 9.49 11.16
CA TYR A 469 -4.17 9.49 10.07
C TYR A 469 -4.63 8.08 9.74
N GLN A 470 -3.71 7.13 9.56
CA GLN A 470 -4.02 5.73 9.28
C GLN A 470 -4.84 5.09 10.40
N GLY A 471 -4.46 5.29 11.67
CA GLY A 471 -5.17 4.73 12.83
C GLY A 471 -6.59 5.28 13.00
N VAL A 472 -6.83 6.54 12.62
CA VAL A 472 -8.15 7.19 12.72
C VAL A 472 -9.04 6.84 11.53
N THR A 473 -8.49 6.79 10.32
CA THR A 473 -9.26 6.59 9.07
C THR A 473 -9.43 5.12 8.67
N ALA A 474 -8.68 4.20 9.29
CA ALA A 474 -8.84 2.78 9.02
C ALA A 474 -10.23 2.32 9.47
N GLU A 475 -11.09 2.01 8.50
CA GLU A 475 -12.37 1.35 8.74
C GLU A 475 -12.14 -0.16 8.75
N SER A 476 -12.49 -0.80 9.87
CA SER A 476 -12.53 -2.26 9.93
C SER A 476 -13.90 -2.73 9.54
N TYR A 477 -14.00 -3.47 8.44
CA TYR A 477 -15.21 -4.23 8.18
C TYR A 477 -15.28 -5.39 9.18
N ILE A 478 -16.23 -5.31 10.10
CA ILE A 478 -16.52 -6.35 11.08
C ILE A 478 -17.76 -7.08 10.58
N ASP A 479 -17.60 -8.34 10.23
CA ASP A 479 -18.70 -9.20 9.80
C ASP A 479 -19.66 -9.47 10.96
N ALA A 480 -20.95 -9.73 10.64
CA ALA A 480 -21.95 -10.06 11.64
C ALA A 480 -21.58 -11.27 12.50
N ASP A 481 -20.93 -12.27 11.90
CA ASP A 481 -20.38 -13.43 12.62
C ASP A 481 -19.38 -13.03 13.68
N GLU A 482 -18.50 -12.07 13.36
CA GLU A 482 -17.49 -11.59 14.29
C GLU A 482 -18.13 -10.79 15.44
N ILE A 483 -19.20 -10.03 15.17
CA ILE A 483 -19.95 -9.31 16.20
C ILE A 483 -20.53 -10.31 17.20
N TYR A 484 -21.18 -11.38 16.73
CA TYR A 484 -21.73 -12.43 17.58
C TYR A 484 -20.62 -13.21 18.31
N TYR A 485 -19.52 -13.51 17.63
CA TYR A 485 -18.37 -14.17 18.25
C TYR A 485 -17.77 -13.33 19.38
N ALA A 486 -17.56 -12.04 19.14
CA ALA A 486 -17.08 -11.10 20.14
C ALA A 486 -18.07 -11.00 21.33
N TYR A 487 -19.36 -10.99 21.06
CA TYR A 487 -20.40 -10.96 22.10
C TYR A 487 -20.28 -12.16 23.04
N TYR A 488 -20.21 -13.38 22.50
CA TYR A 488 -20.08 -14.58 23.32
C TYR A 488 -18.74 -14.64 24.05
N MET A 489 -17.63 -14.49 23.32
CA MET A 489 -16.30 -14.68 23.88
C MET A 489 -15.93 -13.61 24.92
N LYS A 490 -16.41 -12.38 24.82
CA LYS A 490 -16.16 -11.33 25.83
C LYS A 490 -16.94 -11.58 27.11
N HIS A 491 -18.12 -12.18 27.05
CA HIS A 491 -18.89 -12.52 28.26
C HIS A 491 -18.33 -13.71 29.04
N ILE A 492 -17.75 -14.70 28.35
CA ILE A 492 -17.15 -15.88 28.96
C ILE A 492 -15.64 -15.80 29.09
N SER A 493 -15.03 -14.63 28.85
CA SER A 493 -13.58 -14.45 28.89
C SER A 493 -12.99 -14.68 30.27
N GLY A 494 -11.87 -15.44 30.32
CA GLY A 494 -11.15 -15.78 31.54
C GLY A 494 -11.10 -17.28 31.82
N PRO A 495 -10.77 -17.68 33.07
CA PRO A 495 -10.80 -19.09 33.43
C PRO A 495 -12.24 -19.60 33.37
N TRP A 496 -12.41 -20.85 32.91
CA TRP A 496 -13.74 -21.47 32.83
C TRP A 496 -14.38 -21.60 34.20
N SER A 497 -15.55 -20.98 34.38
CA SER A 497 -16.31 -20.97 35.64
C SER A 497 -17.72 -21.57 35.49
N GLU A 498 -18.37 -21.88 36.60
CA GLU A 498 -19.77 -22.32 36.59
C GLU A 498 -20.70 -21.18 36.10
N GLU A 499 -20.39 -19.95 36.46
CA GLU A 499 -21.12 -18.79 36.00
C GLU A 499 -21.08 -18.64 34.47
N SER A 500 -19.91 -18.82 33.86
CA SER A 500 -19.74 -18.83 32.39
C SER A 500 -20.53 -19.98 31.75
N ARG A 501 -20.58 -21.16 32.39
CA ARG A 501 -21.34 -22.32 31.93
C ARG A 501 -22.84 -22.04 31.93
N ASP A 502 -23.36 -21.49 33.03
CA ASP A 502 -24.79 -21.20 33.17
C ASP A 502 -25.20 -20.07 32.22
N TRP A 503 -24.36 -19.05 32.04
CA TRP A 503 -24.63 -18.00 31.08
C TRP A 503 -24.73 -18.53 29.65
N ILE A 504 -23.77 -19.34 29.17
CA ILE A 504 -23.79 -19.88 27.81
C ILE A 504 -24.96 -20.87 27.62
N ARG A 505 -25.35 -21.64 28.68
CA ARG A 505 -26.50 -22.51 28.64
C ARG A 505 -27.80 -21.73 28.48
N ASN A 506 -27.93 -20.58 29.17
CA ASN A 506 -29.12 -19.73 29.06
C ASN A 506 -29.25 -19.10 27.66
N GLN A 507 -28.13 -18.78 26.99
CA GLN A 507 -28.20 -18.30 25.60
C GLN A 507 -28.85 -19.30 24.62
N ARG A 508 -28.79 -20.59 24.91
CA ARG A 508 -29.46 -21.61 24.10
C ARG A 508 -30.99 -21.44 24.01
N ASN A 509 -31.59 -20.92 25.08
CA ASN A 509 -33.06 -20.74 25.14
C ASN A 509 -33.55 -19.74 24.08
N GLU A 510 -32.74 -18.78 23.66
CA GLU A 510 -33.06 -17.83 22.60
C GLU A 510 -33.33 -18.52 21.25
N PHE A 511 -32.67 -19.66 21.01
CA PHE A 511 -32.79 -20.39 19.73
C PHE A 511 -33.93 -21.42 19.67
N ILE A 512 -34.62 -21.70 20.79
CA ILE A 512 -35.65 -22.73 20.85
C ILE A 512 -36.75 -22.49 19.80
N PRO A 513 -37.35 -21.29 19.66
CA PRO A 513 -38.43 -21.07 18.67
C PRO A 513 -37.97 -21.36 17.22
N MET A 514 -36.74 -20.97 16.90
CA MET A 514 -36.15 -21.21 15.56
C MET A 514 -35.95 -22.72 15.34
N LEU A 515 -35.41 -23.43 16.33
CA LEU A 515 -35.15 -24.89 16.25
C LEU A 515 -36.46 -25.71 16.16
N GLU A 516 -37.51 -25.26 16.81
CA GLU A 516 -38.84 -25.86 16.69
C GLU A 516 -39.45 -25.62 15.31
N THR A 517 -39.32 -24.39 14.77
CA THR A 517 -39.74 -24.07 13.40
C THR A 517 -38.98 -24.91 12.39
N GLN A 518 -37.67 -25.05 12.57
CA GLN A 518 -36.83 -25.88 11.70
C GLN A 518 -37.21 -27.35 11.72
N LYS A 519 -37.58 -27.90 12.88
CA LYS A 519 -38.12 -29.26 12.99
C LYS A 519 -39.42 -29.43 12.23
N ARG A 520 -40.32 -28.46 12.32
CA ARG A 520 -41.60 -28.48 11.59
C ARG A 520 -41.45 -28.30 10.08
N VAL A 521 -40.43 -27.55 9.63
CA VAL A 521 -40.08 -27.48 8.19
C VAL A 521 -39.51 -28.81 7.73
N ASN A 522 -38.62 -29.43 8.52
CA ASN A 522 -38.01 -30.72 8.18
C ASN A 522 -39.04 -31.89 8.21
N SER A 523 -40.14 -31.77 8.99
CA SER A 523 -41.22 -32.74 8.98
C SER A 523 -42.23 -32.50 7.83
N GLY A 524 -42.07 -31.45 7.05
CA GLY A 524 -42.98 -31.07 5.96
C GLY A 524 -44.26 -30.36 6.39
N GLU A 525 -44.37 -29.99 7.67
CA GLU A 525 -45.51 -29.25 8.21
C GLU A 525 -45.57 -27.79 7.83
N LEU A 526 -44.39 -27.18 7.55
CA LEU A 526 -44.22 -25.79 7.21
C LEU A 526 -43.34 -25.64 5.97
N SER A 527 -43.57 -24.58 5.18
CA SER A 527 -42.72 -24.20 4.06
C SER A 527 -41.35 -23.70 4.56
N SER A 528 -40.30 -23.88 3.76
CA SER A 528 -38.96 -23.34 4.00
C SER A 528 -38.93 -21.81 4.20
N ASP A 529 -39.89 -21.09 3.63
CA ASP A 529 -40.07 -19.65 3.79
C ASP A 529 -40.32 -19.21 5.24
N ALA A 530 -40.84 -20.12 6.09
CA ALA A 530 -40.98 -19.84 7.51
C ALA A 530 -39.66 -19.60 8.25
N LEU A 531 -38.53 -20.09 7.71
CA LEU A 531 -37.19 -19.88 8.25
C LEU A 531 -36.58 -18.54 7.86
N LEU A 532 -37.11 -17.87 6.83
CA LEU A 532 -36.60 -16.55 6.41
C LEU A 532 -36.76 -15.51 7.53
N ALA A 533 -37.82 -15.61 8.34
CA ALA A 533 -38.03 -14.75 9.51
C ALA A 533 -36.92 -14.90 10.58
N TYR A 534 -36.21 -16.01 10.57
CA TYR A 534 -35.15 -16.33 11.53
C TYR A 534 -33.74 -16.25 10.93
N SER A 535 -33.54 -15.67 9.77
CA SER A 535 -32.24 -15.66 9.07
C SER A 535 -31.08 -15.08 9.90
N SER A 536 -31.31 -13.96 10.61
CA SER A 536 -30.34 -13.38 11.53
C SER A 536 -30.08 -14.26 12.75
N LEU A 537 -31.10 -14.96 13.24
CA LEU A 537 -31.01 -15.86 14.39
C LEU A 537 -30.27 -17.16 14.01
N GLN A 538 -30.42 -17.64 12.77
CA GLN A 538 -29.65 -18.74 12.21
C GLN A 538 -28.17 -18.44 12.18
N GLN A 539 -27.79 -17.24 11.70
CA GLN A 539 -26.41 -16.78 11.70
C GLN A 539 -25.84 -16.71 13.12
N LYS A 540 -26.58 -16.11 14.05
CA LYS A 540 -26.20 -16.07 15.48
C LYS A 540 -26.04 -17.46 16.07
N TYR A 541 -26.91 -18.40 15.72
CA TYR A 541 -26.87 -19.79 16.18
C TYR A 541 -25.67 -20.56 15.63
N SER A 542 -25.30 -20.38 14.39
CA SER A 542 -24.10 -21.00 13.82
C SER A 542 -22.84 -20.59 14.56
N VAL A 543 -22.74 -19.30 14.91
CA VAL A 543 -21.62 -18.77 15.72
C VAL A 543 -21.65 -19.35 17.15
N TYR A 544 -22.86 -19.42 17.78
CA TYR A 544 -23.03 -20.05 19.08
C TYR A 544 -22.57 -21.50 19.08
N GLN A 545 -22.96 -22.29 18.08
CA GLN A 545 -22.51 -23.69 17.94
C GLN A 545 -20.99 -23.77 17.82
N ARG A 546 -20.38 -22.93 17.01
CA ARG A 546 -18.90 -22.85 16.87
C ARG A 546 -18.24 -22.55 18.21
N VAL A 547 -18.73 -21.56 18.98
CA VAL A 547 -18.20 -21.24 20.31
C VAL A 547 -18.31 -22.42 21.26
N VAL A 548 -19.46 -23.07 21.33
CA VAL A 548 -19.67 -24.20 22.24
C VAL A 548 -18.83 -25.42 21.83
N GLN A 549 -18.79 -25.78 20.55
CA GLN A 549 -18.10 -26.96 20.08
C GLN A 549 -16.58 -26.78 20.03
N SER A 550 -16.11 -25.69 19.40
CA SER A 550 -14.68 -25.48 19.17
C SER A 550 -13.98 -24.84 20.37
N ASN A 551 -14.55 -23.76 20.93
CA ASN A 551 -13.86 -23.02 22.00
C ASN A 551 -14.08 -23.64 23.38
N ILE A 552 -15.28 -24.14 23.70
CA ILE A 552 -15.58 -24.65 25.03
C ILE A 552 -15.32 -26.16 25.11
N ASN A 553 -16.01 -26.98 24.28
CA ASN A 553 -15.95 -28.43 24.44
C ASN A 553 -14.63 -29.02 23.96
N TYR A 554 -14.15 -28.57 22.78
CA TYR A 554 -12.93 -29.14 22.22
C TYR A 554 -11.68 -28.52 22.87
N TYR A 555 -11.58 -27.20 22.86
CA TYR A 555 -10.38 -26.49 23.25
C TYR A 555 -10.02 -26.69 24.74
N LEU A 556 -11.00 -26.60 25.64
CA LEU A 556 -10.76 -26.81 27.07
C LEU A 556 -10.45 -28.26 27.43
N LYS A 557 -10.95 -29.24 26.66
CA LYS A 557 -10.61 -30.66 26.87
C LYS A 557 -9.17 -30.96 26.42
N GLU A 558 -8.77 -30.43 25.28
CA GLU A 558 -7.42 -30.65 24.72
C GLU A 558 -6.35 -29.87 25.50
N ASN A 559 -6.70 -28.71 26.06
CA ASN A 559 -5.74 -27.84 26.76
C ASN A 559 -6.18 -27.51 28.19
N PRO A 560 -6.05 -28.45 29.15
CA PRO A 560 -6.42 -28.19 30.54
C PRO A 560 -5.52 -27.10 31.14
N GLY A 561 -6.16 -25.99 31.58
CA GLY A 561 -5.50 -24.80 32.11
C GLY A 561 -5.43 -23.61 31.14
N ALA A 562 -5.93 -23.76 29.91
CA ALA A 562 -6.20 -22.63 29.03
C ALA A 562 -7.40 -21.81 29.52
N TRP A 563 -7.40 -20.53 29.21
CA TRP A 563 -8.52 -19.64 29.46
C TRP A 563 -9.35 -19.49 28.16
N LEU A 564 -10.58 -19.07 28.30
CA LEU A 564 -11.36 -18.61 27.16
C LEU A 564 -10.98 -17.16 26.87
N VAL A 565 -10.49 -16.90 25.66
CA VAL A 565 -10.02 -15.58 25.25
C VAL A 565 -10.66 -15.23 23.92
N TYR A 566 -11.08 -13.97 23.78
CA TYR A 566 -11.45 -13.43 22.48
C TYR A 566 -10.20 -13.21 21.66
N GLU A 567 -9.89 -14.16 20.79
CA GLU A 567 -8.57 -14.27 20.11
C GLU A 567 -8.37 -13.36 18.90
N THR A 568 -9.45 -12.88 18.26
CA THR A 568 -9.38 -12.12 17.00
C THR A 568 -8.51 -10.87 17.10
N GLY A 569 -8.62 -10.12 18.22
CA GLY A 569 -7.78 -8.95 18.47
C GLY A 569 -6.30 -9.30 18.55
N TYR A 570 -5.94 -10.38 19.21
CA TYR A 570 -4.57 -10.84 19.32
C TYR A 570 -4.03 -11.39 18.00
N LYS A 571 -4.84 -12.16 17.26
CA LYS A 571 -4.46 -12.69 15.94
C LYS A 571 -4.14 -11.57 14.94
N LYS A 572 -4.94 -10.50 14.98
CA LYS A 572 -4.68 -9.32 14.16
C LYS A 572 -3.45 -8.56 14.61
N LEU A 573 -3.29 -8.32 15.92
CA LEU A 573 -2.15 -7.59 16.48
C LEU A 573 -0.82 -8.27 16.19
N PHE A 574 -0.76 -9.58 16.35
CA PHE A 574 0.46 -10.38 16.15
C PHE A 574 0.70 -10.78 14.69
N GLY A 575 -0.18 -10.40 13.76
CA GLY A 575 0.01 -10.62 12.34
C GLY A 575 -0.17 -12.07 11.88
N PHE A 576 -0.84 -12.93 12.65
CA PHE A 576 -1.02 -14.35 12.30
C PHE A 576 -1.76 -14.55 10.97
N ALA A 577 -2.65 -13.64 10.60
CA ALA A 577 -3.46 -13.72 9.39
C ALA A 577 -3.28 -12.52 8.45
N GLY A 578 -2.24 -11.69 8.62
CA GLY A 578 -2.13 -10.41 7.91
C GLY A 578 -0.75 -10.10 7.35
N THR A 579 -0.68 -9.05 6.54
CA THR A 579 0.54 -8.50 5.95
C THR A 579 1.05 -7.25 6.68
N GLY A 580 0.50 -6.92 7.84
CA GLY A 580 0.84 -5.70 8.61
C GLY A 580 2.31 -5.64 8.99
N ASP A 581 2.89 -6.75 9.46
CA ASP A 581 4.30 -6.84 9.83
C ASP A 581 5.26 -6.56 8.67
N VAL A 582 4.84 -6.86 7.44
CA VAL A 582 5.60 -6.53 6.23
C VAL A 582 5.66 -5.02 6.01
N GLN A 583 4.51 -4.36 6.11
CA GLN A 583 4.43 -2.90 5.98
C GLN A 583 5.25 -2.21 7.06
N ASP A 584 5.16 -2.67 8.30
CA ASP A 584 5.93 -2.16 9.43
C ASP A 584 7.44 -2.34 9.24
N THR A 585 7.87 -3.50 8.72
CA THR A 585 9.28 -3.78 8.43
C THR A 585 9.83 -2.83 7.37
N LEU A 586 9.10 -2.66 6.26
CA LEU A 586 9.50 -1.77 5.17
C LEU A 586 9.57 -0.31 5.63
N LEU A 587 8.58 0.11 6.40
CA LEU A 587 8.48 1.46 6.92
C LEU A 587 9.58 1.77 7.94
N ALA A 588 9.83 0.85 8.89
CA ALA A 588 10.92 0.97 9.85
C ALA A 588 12.29 1.00 9.17
N GLY A 589 12.51 0.13 8.18
CA GLY A 589 13.75 0.08 7.40
C GLY A 589 14.01 1.40 6.65
N LEU A 590 12.98 1.94 6.00
CA LEU A 590 13.07 3.23 5.30
C LEU A 590 13.34 4.39 6.27
N LEU A 591 12.65 4.43 7.40
CA LEU A 591 12.86 5.45 8.44
C LEU A 591 14.25 5.38 9.05
N CYS A 592 14.76 4.18 9.36
CA CYS A 592 16.13 4.00 9.84
C CYS A 592 17.15 4.49 8.80
N ALA A 593 16.97 4.15 7.52
CA ALA A 593 17.82 4.64 6.46
C ALA A 593 17.80 6.18 6.35
N LEU A 594 16.62 6.81 6.38
CA LEU A 594 16.45 8.26 6.29
C LEU A 594 17.04 9.00 7.52
N CYS A 595 16.80 8.47 8.72
CA CYS A 595 17.19 9.15 9.95
C CYS A 595 18.68 9.06 10.24
N PHE A 596 19.37 7.96 9.87
CA PHE A 596 20.71 7.71 10.34
C PHE A 596 21.81 7.85 9.28
N SER A 597 21.48 7.77 7.97
CA SER A 597 22.49 7.77 6.89
C SER A 597 23.38 9.01 6.84
N GLY A 598 22.88 10.16 7.30
CA GLY A 598 23.62 11.44 7.25
C GLY A 598 24.54 11.72 8.41
N LEU A 599 24.42 11.02 9.54
CA LEU A 599 25.04 11.45 10.80
C LEU A 599 26.57 11.46 10.77
N PHE A 600 27.19 10.45 10.16
CA PHE A 600 28.65 10.42 9.91
C PHE A 600 29.01 11.00 8.54
N ALA A 601 28.19 10.74 7.51
CA ALA A 601 28.48 11.18 6.15
C ALA A 601 28.56 12.72 6.02
N MET A 602 27.81 13.47 6.81
CA MET A 602 27.85 14.95 6.81
C MET A 602 29.15 15.48 7.41
N GLU A 603 29.69 14.85 8.46
CA GLU A 603 30.95 15.25 9.09
C GLU A 603 32.12 14.95 8.17
N ARG A 604 32.18 13.77 7.58
CA ARG A 604 33.25 13.37 6.63
C ARG A 604 33.25 14.25 5.38
N LYS A 605 32.08 14.58 4.83
CA LYS A 605 31.99 15.50 3.70
C LYS A 605 32.45 16.92 4.02
N GLY A 606 32.36 17.35 5.28
CA GLY A 606 32.80 18.68 5.75
C GLY A 606 34.21 18.72 6.29
N GLY A 607 34.95 17.60 6.32
CA GLY A 607 36.28 17.50 6.98
C GLY A 607 36.21 17.71 8.50
N MET A 608 35.01 17.65 9.08
CA MET A 608 34.80 17.86 10.52
C MET A 608 35.22 16.65 11.37
N ASP A 609 35.25 15.47 10.78
CA ASP A 609 35.64 14.21 11.41
C ASP A 609 37.14 14.28 11.85
N GLU A 610 38.04 14.82 11.00
CA GLU A 610 39.46 15.04 11.33
C GLU A 610 39.60 16.05 12.49
N ILE A 611 38.87 17.17 12.44
CA ILE A 611 38.91 18.20 13.51
C ILE A 611 38.35 17.62 14.83
N LEU A 612 37.26 16.86 14.78
CA LEU A 612 36.73 16.21 15.96
C LEU A 612 37.69 15.16 16.55
N ALA A 613 38.39 14.42 15.71
CA ALA A 613 39.38 13.43 16.14
C ALA A 613 40.57 14.06 16.88
N CYS A 614 40.92 15.33 16.59
CA CYS A 614 41.95 16.06 17.28
C CYS A 614 41.56 16.55 18.68
N THR A 615 40.30 16.52 19.05
CA THR A 615 39.83 17.00 20.36
C THR A 615 39.71 15.87 21.39
N PRO A 616 39.97 16.10 22.70
CA PRO A 616 39.93 15.06 23.74
C PRO A 616 38.57 14.38 23.87
N LEU A 617 37.48 15.11 23.61
CA LEU A 617 36.10 14.58 23.66
C LEU A 617 35.55 14.18 22.28
N GLY A 618 36.34 14.39 21.22
CA GLY A 618 35.86 14.19 19.83
C GLY A 618 35.94 12.77 19.32
N ARG A 619 36.68 11.90 20.02
CA ARG A 619 36.85 10.48 19.63
C ARG A 619 35.71 9.61 20.20
N LYS A 620 36.01 8.71 21.12
CA LYS A 620 35.05 7.74 21.73
C LYS A 620 33.77 8.38 22.29
N TYR A 621 33.90 9.58 22.88
CA TYR A 621 32.72 10.23 23.50
C TYR A 621 31.71 10.70 22.47
N THR A 622 32.14 11.22 21.32
CA THR A 622 31.24 11.64 20.24
C THR A 622 30.54 10.44 19.64
N VAL A 623 31.26 9.33 19.36
CA VAL A 623 30.63 8.11 18.82
C VAL A 623 29.67 7.51 19.83
N LYS A 624 30.03 7.41 21.12
CA LYS A 624 29.11 6.94 22.17
C LYS A 624 27.86 7.82 22.29
N ALA A 625 28.01 9.14 22.13
CA ALA A 625 26.89 10.05 22.11
C ALA A 625 25.95 9.81 20.90
N LYS A 626 26.51 9.61 19.70
CA LYS A 626 25.74 9.25 18.49
C LYS A 626 25.00 7.92 18.68
N LEU A 627 25.67 6.92 19.23
CA LEU A 627 25.07 5.62 19.51
C LEU A 627 23.92 5.72 20.52
N ARG A 628 24.03 6.53 21.57
CA ARG A 628 22.93 6.77 22.54
C ARG A 628 21.74 7.45 21.87
N GLN A 629 21.98 8.51 21.09
CA GLN A 629 20.92 9.21 20.39
C GLN A 629 20.23 8.35 19.32
N SER A 630 21.00 7.54 18.57
CA SER A 630 20.42 6.62 17.61
C SER A 630 19.59 5.51 18.26
N THR A 631 19.96 5.05 19.48
CA THR A 631 19.16 4.10 20.25
C THR A 631 17.81 4.71 20.63
N ALA A 632 17.81 5.98 21.11
CA ALA A 632 16.56 6.66 21.46
C ALA A 632 15.63 6.84 20.24
N VAL A 633 16.19 7.24 19.09
CA VAL A 633 15.40 7.41 17.87
C VAL A 633 14.94 6.05 17.32
N ALA A 634 15.75 4.98 17.41
CA ALA A 634 15.34 3.63 17.04
C ALA A 634 14.16 3.11 17.89
N ALA A 635 14.14 3.44 19.19
CA ALA A 635 12.99 3.17 20.05
C ALA A 635 11.74 3.91 19.58
N VAL A 636 11.87 5.21 19.26
CA VAL A 636 10.73 5.98 18.73
C VAL A 636 10.21 5.40 17.42
N ILE A 637 11.07 4.95 16.51
CA ILE A 637 10.65 4.28 15.27
C ILE A 637 9.93 2.97 15.58
N SER A 638 10.50 2.13 16.44
CA SER A 638 9.92 0.83 16.81
C SER A 638 8.51 0.97 17.41
N PHE A 639 8.34 1.85 18.40
CA PHE A 639 7.03 2.09 19.02
C PHE A 639 6.07 2.81 18.06
N GLY A 640 6.57 3.75 17.26
CA GLY A 640 5.77 4.51 16.31
C GLY A 640 5.12 3.66 15.23
N THR A 641 5.77 2.59 14.77
CA THR A 641 5.21 1.65 13.79
C THR A 641 4.08 0.80 14.38
N VAL A 642 4.12 0.52 15.69
CA VAL A 642 3.10 -0.30 16.36
C VAL A 642 1.84 0.49 16.71
N LEU A 643 1.99 1.77 17.09
CA LEU A 643 0.90 2.57 17.65
C LEU A 643 -0.37 2.64 16.80
N PRO A 644 -0.32 2.87 15.48
CA PRO A 644 -1.53 2.95 14.66
C PRO A 644 -2.30 1.63 14.64
N HIS A 645 -1.58 0.53 14.51
CA HIS A 645 -2.15 -0.80 14.47
C HIS A 645 -2.70 -1.23 15.83
N LEU A 646 -1.97 -0.99 16.88
CA LEU A 646 -2.41 -1.24 18.26
C LEU A 646 -3.67 -0.43 18.58
N TRP A 647 -3.70 0.86 18.20
CA TRP A 647 -4.89 1.70 18.38
C TRP A 647 -6.11 1.15 17.65
N GLN A 648 -5.95 0.75 16.39
CA GLN A 648 -7.02 0.15 15.60
C GLN A 648 -7.55 -1.13 16.26
N VAL A 649 -6.66 -2.04 16.66
CA VAL A 649 -7.06 -3.31 17.32
C VAL A 649 -7.76 -3.03 18.65
N LEU A 650 -7.26 -2.10 19.47
CA LEU A 650 -7.89 -1.74 20.74
C LEU A 650 -9.28 -1.14 20.56
N ARG A 651 -9.45 -0.29 19.54
CA ARG A 651 -10.72 0.37 19.23
C ARG A 651 -11.78 -0.65 18.76
N ASP A 652 -11.39 -1.53 17.82
CA ASP A 652 -12.33 -2.36 17.07
C ASP A 652 -12.60 -3.71 17.75
N TYR A 653 -11.58 -4.33 18.34
CA TYR A 653 -11.66 -5.67 18.93
C TYR A 653 -11.44 -5.69 20.44
N GLY A 654 -10.53 -4.88 20.94
CA GLY A 654 -10.03 -4.97 22.31
C GLY A 654 -9.04 -6.11 22.53
N LEU A 655 -8.42 -6.15 23.70
CA LEU A 655 -7.46 -7.18 24.11
C LEU A 655 -7.84 -7.68 25.53
N PRO A 656 -8.94 -8.43 25.67
CA PRO A 656 -9.35 -8.95 26.98
C PRO A 656 -8.40 -10.02 27.48
N SER A 657 -8.31 -10.20 28.79
CA SER A 657 -7.56 -11.31 29.43
C SER A 657 -6.05 -11.34 29.13
N LEU A 658 -5.38 -10.17 29.14
CA LEU A 658 -3.92 -10.04 28.89
C LEU A 658 -3.05 -10.92 29.81
N LEU A 659 -3.51 -11.23 31.01
CA LEU A 659 -2.81 -12.11 31.94
C LEU A 659 -3.09 -13.60 31.71
N GLY A 660 -3.94 -13.93 30.76
CA GLY A 660 -4.22 -15.32 30.39
C GLY A 660 -3.01 -16.00 29.73
N PRO A 661 -2.91 -17.34 29.84
CA PRO A 661 -1.84 -18.10 29.18
C PRO A 661 -1.87 -17.90 27.66
N ALA A 662 -0.73 -17.77 27.01
CA ALA A 662 -0.64 -17.60 25.55
C ALA A 662 -1.22 -18.80 24.79
N MET A 663 -1.14 -20.00 25.36
CA MET A 663 -1.77 -21.20 24.82
C MET A 663 -3.31 -21.11 24.69
N SER A 664 -3.92 -20.08 25.25
CA SER A 664 -5.36 -19.83 25.13
C SER A 664 -5.78 -19.33 23.75
N ILE A 665 -4.83 -19.01 22.86
CA ILE A 665 -5.07 -18.72 21.46
C ILE A 665 -4.91 -20.00 20.66
N SER A 666 -5.85 -20.30 19.75
CA SER A 666 -5.84 -21.53 18.96
C SER A 666 -4.54 -21.77 18.17
N ASP A 667 -3.90 -20.68 17.71
CA ASP A 667 -2.63 -20.74 16.96
C ASP A 667 -1.39 -20.93 17.85
N LEU A 668 -1.52 -20.85 19.18
CA LEU A 668 -0.42 -20.86 20.14
C LEU A 668 -0.52 -22.01 21.17
N GLN A 669 -1.25 -23.06 20.86
CA GLN A 669 -1.49 -24.18 21.79
C GLN A 669 -0.20 -24.88 22.28
N ALA A 670 0.85 -24.90 21.46
CA ALA A 670 2.14 -25.51 21.81
C ALA A 670 3.03 -24.61 22.70
N VAL A 671 2.58 -23.39 23.03
CA VAL A 671 3.33 -22.49 23.92
C VAL A 671 3.17 -22.94 25.38
N PRO A 672 4.26 -22.95 26.21
CA PRO A 672 4.18 -23.32 27.61
C PRO A 672 3.19 -22.50 28.43
N LYS A 673 2.51 -23.14 29.39
CA LYS A 673 1.45 -22.52 30.21
C LYS A 673 1.89 -21.30 31.04
N PHE A 674 3.16 -21.23 31.40
CA PHE A 674 3.68 -20.10 32.20
C PHE A 674 3.88 -18.82 31.43
N ILE A 675 3.81 -18.85 30.07
CA ILE A 675 3.92 -17.67 29.23
C ILE A 675 2.53 -17.06 29.06
N THR A 676 2.37 -15.83 29.49
CA THR A 676 1.12 -15.08 29.37
C THR A 676 1.05 -14.30 28.05
N LEU A 677 -0.15 -13.83 27.67
CA LEU A 677 -0.33 -12.98 26.50
C LEU A 677 0.41 -11.63 26.65
N SER A 678 0.54 -11.12 27.91
CA SER A 678 1.35 -9.95 28.20
C SER A 678 2.85 -10.19 27.98
N ASP A 679 3.36 -11.37 28.35
CA ASP A 679 4.77 -11.73 28.12
C ASP A 679 5.06 -11.81 26.63
N LEU A 680 4.15 -12.39 25.86
CA LEU A 680 4.25 -12.46 24.40
C LEU A 680 4.24 -11.05 23.77
N LEU A 681 3.39 -10.15 24.24
CA LEU A 681 3.33 -8.77 23.76
C LEU A 681 4.65 -8.02 24.06
N ILE A 682 5.18 -8.14 25.25
CA ILE A 682 6.45 -7.53 25.64
C ILE A 682 7.59 -8.08 24.79
N PHE A 683 7.63 -9.40 24.62
CA PHE A 683 8.64 -10.05 23.79
C PHE A 683 8.58 -9.59 22.33
N TRP A 684 7.41 -9.50 21.75
CA TRP A 684 7.18 -8.99 20.40
C TRP A 684 7.68 -7.54 20.23
N LEU A 685 7.43 -6.66 21.22
CA LEU A 685 7.96 -5.30 21.22
C LEU A 685 9.50 -5.26 21.33
N ILE A 686 10.11 -6.14 22.13
CA ILE A 686 11.56 -6.27 22.25
C ILE A 686 12.18 -6.72 20.91
N CYS A 687 11.57 -7.65 20.22
CA CYS A 687 12.02 -8.11 18.88
C CYS A 687 12.04 -6.96 17.87
N ARG A 688 10.99 -6.16 17.81
CA ARG A 688 10.90 -4.98 16.91
C ARG A 688 11.93 -3.91 17.27
N PHE A 689 12.15 -3.68 18.56
CA PHE A 689 13.18 -2.75 19.02
C PHE A 689 14.58 -3.24 18.64
N ALA A 690 14.89 -4.52 18.84
CA ALA A 690 16.17 -5.12 18.45
C ALA A 690 16.41 -4.98 16.94
N ALA A 691 15.39 -5.19 16.10
CA ALA A 691 15.47 -4.98 14.66
C ALA A 691 15.80 -3.52 14.32
N CYS A 692 15.06 -2.55 14.85
CA CYS A 692 15.29 -1.13 14.61
C CYS A 692 16.68 -0.68 15.13
N LEU A 693 17.11 -1.21 16.27
CA LEU A 693 18.44 -0.92 16.82
C LEU A 693 19.53 -1.45 15.88
N CYS A 694 19.42 -2.67 15.40
CA CYS A 694 20.37 -3.27 14.46
C CYS A 694 20.41 -2.49 13.15
N MET A 695 19.25 -2.17 12.55
CA MET A 695 19.16 -1.32 11.34
C MET A 695 19.85 0.04 11.56
N SER A 696 19.64 0.67 12.72
CA SER A 696 20.28 1.94 13.05
C SER A 696 21.80 1.84 13.05
N ARG A 697 22.36 0.76 13.64
CA ARG A 697 23.81 0.53 13.70
C ARG A 697 24.42 0.28 12.32
N ILE A 698 23.76 -0.57 11.53
CA ILE A 698 24.20 -0.84 10.14
C ILE A 698 24.19 0.44 9.31
N THR A 699 23.14 1.27 9.41
CA THR A 699 23.06 2.54 8.66
C THR A 699 24.16 3.50 9.09
N LEU A 700 24.46 3.62 10.38
CA LEU A 700 25.55 4.45 10.89
C LEU A 700 26.92 3.98 10.38
N TRP A 701 27.16 2.68 10.40
CA TRP A 701 28.40 2.06 9.90
C TRP A 701 28.56 2.28 8.39
N LEU A 702 27.50 2.12 7.60
CA LEU A 702 27.51 2.43 6.18
C LEU A 702 27.76 3.92 5.93
N GLY A 703 27.15 4.81 6.72
CA GLY A 703 27.40 6.26 6.64
C GLY A 703 28.86 6.63 6.91
N GLN A 704 29.48 5.96 7.88
CA GLN A 704 30.89 6.15 8.19
C GLN A 704 31.80 5.63 7.06
N LYS A 705 31.62 4.41 6.59
CA LYS A 705 32.49 3.79 5.57
C LYS A 705 32.35 4.46 4.20
N LEU A 706 31.13 4.78 3.77
CA LEU A 706 30.87 5.33 2.43
C LEU A 706 31.07 6.85 2.33
N GLY A 707 30.97 7.58 3.44
CA GLY A 707 31.17 9.04 3.47
C GLY A 707 30.21 9.85 2.60
N ASN A 708 29.22 9.22 1.98
CA ASN A 708 28.23 9.85 1.12
C ASN A 708 26.81 9.51 1.61
N LEU A 709 26.04 10.54 1.97
CA LEU A 709 24.67 10.44 2.47
C LEU A 709 23.77 9.58 1.57
N LEU A 710 23.79 9.85 0.25
CA LEU A 710 22.87 9.20 -0.69
C LEU A 710 23.20 7.72 -0.89
N THR A 711 24.50 7.41 -1.02
CA THR A 711 24.92 6.03 -1.19
C THR A 711 24.62 5.20 0.07
N ALA A 712 24.87 5.78 1.26
CA ALA A 712 24.55 5.14 2.53
C ALA A 712 23.03 4.93 2.69
N LEU A 713 22.22 5.93 2.39
CA LEU A 713 20.75 5.85 2.43
C LEU A 713 20.23 4.75 1.48
N PHE A 714 20.71 4.76 0.24
CA PHE A 714 20.23 3.84 -0.78
C PHE A 714 20.60 2.39 -0.46
N ILE A 715 21.88 2.13 -0.10
CA ILE A 715 22.33 0.79 0.28
C ILE A 715 21.58 0.30 1.51
N SER A 716 21.40 1.14 2.53
CA SER A 716 20.62 0.79 3.72
C SER A 716 19.18 0.45 3.38
N ALA A 717 18.49 1.29 2.59
CA ALA A 717 17.11 1.05 2.18
C ALA A 717 16.98 -0.26 1.40
N VAL A 718 17.88 -0.53 0.46
CA VAL A 718 17.88 -1.80 -0.30
C VAL A 718 18.13 -2.98 0.64
N THR A 719 19.12 -2.90 1.53
CA THR A 719 19.44 -3.98 2.47
C THR A 719 18.25 -4.35 3.36
N TYR A 720 17.45 -3.38 3.78
CA TYR A 720 16.31 -3.64 4.69
C TYR A 720 15.04 -4.04 3.94
N CYS A 721 14.77 -3.41 2.79
CA CYS A 721 13.51 -3.62 2.08
C CYS A 721 13.56 -4.81 1.11
N LEU A 722 14.69 -5.04 0.44
CA LEU A 722 14.80 -6.06 -0.61
C LEU A 722 14.54 -7.50 -0.11
N PRO A 723 15.13 -7.98 1.02
CA PRO A 723 14.84 -9.33 1.52
C PRO A 723 13.35 -9.52 1.85
N THR A 724 12.74 -8.51 2.48
CA THR A 724 11.31 -8.54 2.80
C THR A 724 10.44 -8.59 1.55
N LEU A 725 10.78 -7.82 0.52
CA LEU A 725 10.09 -7.84 -0.77
C LEU A 725 10.27 -9.17 -1.50
N LEU A 726 11.47 -9.75 -1.46
CA LEU A 726 11.75 -11.07 -2.05
C LEU A 726 11.00 -12.20 -1.31
N SER A 727 10.89 -12.16 0.02
CA SER A 727 10.12 -13.16 0.77
C SER A 727 8.62 -13.09 0.44
N LEU A 728 8.06 -11.90 0.28
CA LEU A 728 6.69 -11.71 -0.24
C LEU A 728 6.53 -12.28 -1.64
N SER A 729 7.59 -12.27 -2.44
CA SER A 729 7.57 -12.84 -3.79
C SER A 729 7.48 -14.38 -3.81
N GLY A 730 7.42 -15.07 -2.63
CA GLY A 730 7.32 -16.53 -2.48
C GLY A 730 8.65 -17.28 -2.69
N MET A 731 9.77 -16.56 -2.78
CA MET A 731 11.10 -17.14 -2.64
C MET A 731 11.35 -17.51 -1.18
N LYS A 732 10.63 -18.53 -0.69
CA LYS A 732 10.70 -18.96 0.71
C LYS A 732 11.99 -19.71 1.11
N ASN A 733 12.90 -19.96 0.17
CA ASN A 733 14.10 -20.78 0.39
C ASN A 733 15.18 -20.02 1.21
N GLY A 734 14.86 -19.57 2.41
CA GLY A 734 15.81 -18.98 3.35
C GLY A 734 16.07 -17.47 3.17
N ILE A 735 15.60 -16.84 2.09
CA ILE A 735 15.77 -15.39 1.84
C ILE A 735 15.02 -14.55 2.88
N GLU A 736 13.92 -15.06 3.40
CA GLU A 736 13.16 -14.44 4.49
C GLU A 736 14.01 -14.20 5.75
N TRP A 737 15.01 -15.06 6.00
CA TRP A 737 15.91 -14.99 7.15
C TRP A 737 17.07 -14.00 6.97
N LEU A 738 17.35 -13.57 5.74
CA LEU A 738 18.40 -12.58 5.45
C LEU A 738 17.98 -11.14 5.79
N GLY A 739 16.69 -10.89 6.04
CA GLY A 739 16.14 -9.57 6.38
C GLY A 739 15.75 -9.44 7.84
N PHE A 740 15.17 -8.31 8.18
CA PHE A 740 14.65 -8.01 9.52
C PHE A 740 13.19 -8.41 9.72
N TYR A 741 12.52 -8.85 8.67
CA TYR A 741 11.11 -9.29 8.72
C TYR A 741 10.83 -10.34 9.79
N PRO A 742 11.67 -11.39 10.01
CA PRO A 742 11.41 -12.37 11.06
C PRO A 742 11.35 -11.78 12.48
N LEU A 743 12.07 -10.69 12.75
CA LEU A 743 12.01 -10.00 14.05
C LEU A 743 10.71 -9.16 14.20
N PHE A 744 10.18 -8.62 13.13
CA PHE A 744 8.87 -7.96 13.15
C PHE A 744 7.72 -8.95 13.26
N HIS A 745 7.90 -10.15 12.70
CA HIS A 745 6.94 -11.25 12.69
C HIS A 745 7.17 -12.27 13.81
N ALA A 746 7.92 -11.90 14.84
CA ALA A 746 8.40 -12.82 15.87
C ALA A 746 7.29 -13.52 16.66
N ALA A 747 6.16 -12.84 16.91
CA ALA A 747 5.03 -13.46 17.59
C ALA A 747 4.39 -14.59 16.77
N ALA A 748 4.33 -14.43 15.44
CA ALA A 748 3.81 -15.46 14.55
C ALA A 748 4.77 -16.64 14.38
N LEU A 749 6.08 -16.47 14.65
CA LEU A 749 7.02 -17.60 14.72
C LEU A 749 6.78 -18.49 15.94
N TRP A 750 6.01 -18.05 16.92
CA TRP A 750 5.54 -18.86 18.04
C TRP A 750 4.26 -19.63 17.71
N GLN A 751 3.63 -19.34 16.58
CA GLN A 751 2.47 -20.09 16.10
C GLN A 751 2.84 -21.57 15.90
N ASN A 752 1.86 -22.45 16.10
CA ASN A 752 2.01 -23.85 15.83
C ASN A 752 2.42 -24.08 14.37
N GLN A 753 3.58 -24.71 14.15
CA GLN A 753 4.16 -24.89 12.82
C GLN A 753 3.84 -26.24 12.18
N GLY A 754 3.32 -27.17 12.96
CA GLY A 754 2.98 -28.51 12.48
C GLY A 754 2.61 -29.48 13.59
N TYR A 755 2.48 -30.74 13.23
CA TYR A 755 2.23 -31.86 14.13
C TYR A 755 3.39 -32.83 14.02
N ASN A 756 3.82 -33.37 15.17
CA ASN A 756 4.81 -34.46 15.21
C ASN A 756 4.21 -35.80 14.74
N ALA A 757 5.02 -36.84 14.66
CA ALA A 757 4.56 -38.18 14.27
C ALA A 757 3.46 -38.74 15.16
N ASN A 758 3.32 -38.24 16.39
CA ASN A 758 2.28 -38.62 17.36
C ASN A 758 1.00 -37.75 17.25
N GLY A 759 0.93 -36.82 16.33
CA GLY A 759 -0.21 -35.91 16.16
C GLY A 759 -0.23 -34.73 17.11
N GLU A 760 0.86 -34.47 17.87
CA GLU A 760 0.98 -33.31 18.76
C GLU A 760 1.49 -32.09 18.01
N SER A 761 0.91 -30.92 18.28
CA SER A 761 1.40 -29.68 17.73
C SER A 761 2.72 -29.23 18.34
N TYR A 762 3.60 -28.67 17.53
CA TYR A 762 4.86 -28.10 17.98
C TYR A 762 5.05 -26.68 17.44
N ASN A 763 5.87 -25.90 18.11
CA ASN A 763 6.33 -24.62 17.62
C ASN A 763 7.85 -24.47 17.75
N ALA A 764 8.41 -23.55 16.99
CA ALA A 764 9.83 -23.28 16.98
C ALA A 764 10.16 -22.02 17.80
N MET A 765 9.67 -21.93 19.02
CA MET A 765 9.78 -20.73 19.87
C MET A 765 11.23 -20.29 20.17
N TRP A 766 12.20 -21.19 20.03
CA TRP A 766 13.62 -20.88 20.20
C TRP A 766 14.18 -19.99 19.08
N ILE A 767 13.59 -20.04 17.88
CA ILE A 767 14.04 -19.27 16.72
C ILE A 767 13.96 -17.75 16.98
N PRO A 768 12.82 -17.17 17.37
CA PRO A 768 12.76 -15.72 17.65
C PRO A 768 13.63 -15.31 18.84
N ILE A 769 13.82 -16.15 19.85
CA ILE A 769 14.73 -15.87 20.96
C ILE A 769 16.18 -15.77 20.45
N PHE A 770 16.61 -16.73 19.61
CA PHE A 770 17.93 -16.70 19.01
C PHE A 770 18.13 -15.47 18.13
N LEU A 771 17.14 -15.12 17.30
CA LEU A 771 17.19 -13.95 16.41
C LEU A 771 17.33 -12.64 17.19
N VAL A 772 16.62 -12.49 18.31
CA VAL A 772 16.72 -11.30 19.16
C VAL A 772 18.13 -11.19 19.78
N CYS A 773 18.64 -12.29 20.33
CA CYS A 773 19.98 -12.32 20.88
C CYS A 773 21.04 -11.99 19.82
N ALA A 774 20.90 -12.58 18.62
CA ALA A 774 21.79 -12.32 17.49
C ALA A 774 21.73 -10.85 17.04
N ALA A 775 20.53 -10.25 16.98
CA ALA A 775 20.35 -8.85 16.61
C ALA A 775 20.99 -7.90 17.65
N PHE A 776 20.81 -8.14 18.93
CA PHE A 776 21.47 -7.34 19.97
C PHE A 776 22.98 -7.50 19.94
N PHE A 777 23.48 -8.73 19.76
CA PHE A 777 24.91 -8.97 19.63
C PHE A 777 25.50 -8.28 18.41
N LEU A 778 24.85 -8.36 17.25
CA LEU A 778 25.27 -7.67 16.03
C LEU A 778 25.26 -6.15 16.20
N ALA A 779 24.22 -5.60 16.82
CA ALA A 779 24.12 -4.18 17.11
C ALA A 779 25.24 -3.71 18.06
N TRP A 780 25.58 -4.51 19.06
CA TRP A 780 26.70 -4.25 19.96
C TRP A 780 28.05 -4.34 19.24
N ALA A 781 28.30 -5.38 18.46
CA ALA A 781 29.55 -5.60 17.73
C ALA A 781 29.81 -4.46 16.73
N ILE A 782 28.79 -4.05 15.95
CA ILE A 782 28.89 -2.90 15.05
C ILE A 782 29.14 -1.61 15.85
N GLY A 783 28.48 -1.45 17.01
CA GLY A 783 28.72 -0.31 17.89
C GLY A 783 30.16 -0.22 18.40
N GLN A 784 30.78 -1.35 18.73
CA GLN A 784 32.21 -1.41 19.12
C GLN A 784 33.13 -1.09 17.92
N ALA A 785 32.84 -1.71 16.76
CA ALA A 785 33.63 -1.45 15.55
C ALA A 785 33.58 0.05 15.16
N LEU A 786 32.43 0.73 15.32
CA LEU A 786 32.33 2.18 15.12
C LEU A 786 33.20 2.99 16.10
N ILE A 787 33.33 2.54 17.35
CA ILE A 787 34.16 3.20 18.36
C ILE A 787 35.63 2.99 18.04
N ASP A 788 36.01 1.77 17.67
CA ASP A 788 37.43 1.41 17.40
C ASP A 788 37.94 2.05 16.10
N ASP A 789 37.15 2.03 15.03
CA ASP A 789 37.48 2.71 13.77
C ASP A 789 37.76 4.22 13.99
N TYR A 790 37.01 4.86 14.90
CA TYR A 790 37.20 6.31 15.14
C TYR A 790 38.40 6.63 16.02
N ASP A 791 38.89 5.68 16.80
CA ASP A 791 40.15 5.81 17.57
C ASP A 791 41.39 5.72 16.68
N MET A 792 41.28 4.96 15.58
CA MET A 792 42.37 4.80 14.62
C MET A 792 42.54 6.01 13.66
N ILE A 793 41.55 6.88 13.56
CA ILE A 793 41.66 8.13 12.78
C ILE A 793 42.59 9.08 13.51
N GLY A 794 43.81 9.22 13.02
CA GLY A 794 44.85 10.11 13.57
C GLY A 794 46.13 9.40 14.10
N VAL A 795 46.21 8.08 13.92
CA VAL A 795 47.48 7.35 14.02
C VAL A 795 48.12 7.38 12.63
N PRO A 796 49.35 7.91 12.44
CA PRO A 796 50.02 7.86 11.15
C PRO A 796 50.21 6.41 10.70
N ASP A 797 50.02 6.14 9.40
CA ASP A 797 50.19 4.80 8.79
C ASP A 797 51.61 4.18 9.02
N GLU A 798 52.57 4.96 9.51
CA GLU A 798 53.93 4.50 9.86
C GLU A 798 53.97 3.73 11.20
N VAL A 799 52.89 3.65 11.97
CA VAL A 799 52.84 2.97 13.27
C VAL A 799 51.96 1.69 13.20
N LEU A 800 51.33 1.45 12.08
CA LEU A 800 50.62 0.20 11.78
C LEU A 800 51.48 -0.70 10.91
#